data_380fa581473332edfb5578b8c427a8de
#
_entry.id   380fa581473332edfb5578b8c427a8de
#
_cell.length_a   1.000
_cell.length_b   1.000
_cell.length_c   1.000
_cell.angle_alpha   90.00
_cell.angle_beta   90.00
_cell.angle_gamma   90.00
#
_symmetry.space_group_name_H-M   'P 1'
#
loop_
_entity.id
_entity.type
_entity.pdbx_description
1 polymer ?
#
loop_
_entity_poly.entity_id
_entity_poly.type
_entity_poly.pdbx_seq_one_letter_code
_entity_poly.pdbx_strand_id
1 'polypeptide(L)'
;MNLDSQIRELKGVGEKTETLFQNLGVYTVRDILLHFPREYHKFEQPKSVDEISEGTVIAVLGRIKKTPLVRRNGRMAVTSTQIEGREKILSLIWFRMPYLKNKLKPGMQYVFYGIVKKRKNQLIMEQPKIYTITQYQELSDSLQPVYTLTKGLTNNLVRKMEKQALESICLLDDFLPEELRETHDFCEYGQAVRQMHFPDSEYALKNARNRLAYQDFFEFILMMQMSKEQRVTAKNQFTFEENGIVEQIISKLPYPLTGAQKRTIDCIHNEMRGDYVMQRLIQGDVGSGKTIVAFLAMIDAASNGYQSAIMAPTEVLARQHYENFTQMCQDYDLDFPVILLTGSMTAKQKRDAYERMSLYPNALIVGTHALIQERAVYENLALVITDEQHRFGVRQRETLGKKGEKPHILVMSATPIPRTLAIILYGDLDISVIDEVPAKRLPIKNCVVGTEFRPKAYEFIEKQVKDGHQAYVICPLVEESENTEAENVTDYTKLLKAELPDVRIACLHGKMKPAEKNRIMEEFLNHDTDVLVSTTVIEVGVNVPNATVMLIEDAQRFGLAQLHQLRGRVGRSDLQSYCIMMNTSESKESKKRLDILNRSNDGFYIAREDLKLRGQGDFFGVRQSGEMEFAVGDIFADAGLLQEAAEDVKALLDKDPELSKEEHRALKQHMETYGEQWFEQLNL
;
A
#
# COMPACT_ATOMS: atom_id res chain seq x y z
N MET A 1 -13.39 -38.17 -3.94
CA MET A 1 -12.37 -37.43 -4.72
C MET A 1 -11.44 -36.82 -3.69
N ASN A 2 -10.13 -36.83 -3.88
CA ASN A 2 -9.19 -36.23 -2.95
C ASN A 2 -8.99 -34.74 -3.35
N LEU A 3 -8.66 -33.86 -2.42
CA LEU A 3 -8.39 -32.44 -2.70
C LEU A 3 -7.20 -32.25 -3.64
N ASP A 4 -6.19 -33.10 -3.55
CA ASP A 4 -4.99 -33.04 -4.38
C ASP A 4 -5.12 -33.77 -5.73
N SER A 5 -6.33 -34.33 -6.01
CA SER A 5 -6.66 -34.91 -7.33
C SER A 5 -6.57 -33.83 -8.41
N GLN A 6 -6.08 -34.23 -9.60
CA GLN A 6 -5.98 -33.31 -10.74
C GLN A 6 -7.35 -32.83 -11.18
N ILE A 7 -7.46 -31.58 -11.64
CA ILE A 7 -8.70 -30.95 -12.12
C ILE A 7 -9.39 -31.76 -13.24
N ARG A 8 -8.63 -32.54 -14.03
CA ARG A 8 -9.14 -33.41 -15.10
C ARG A 8 -10.02 -34.56 -14.60
N GLU A 9 -9.98 -34.89 -13.30
CA GLU A 9 -10.85 -35.94 -12.72
C GLU A 9 -12.31 -35.47 -12.59
N LEU A 10 -12.56 -34.17 -12.65
CA LEU A 10 -13.91 -33.63 -12.66
C LEU A 10 -14.63 -33.96 -13.97
N LYS A 11 -15.87 -34.43 -13.86
CA LYS A 11 -16.66 -34.82 -15.02
C LYS A 11 -16.90 -33.66 -15.98
N GLY A 12 -16.34 -33.74 -17.18
CA GLY A 12 -16.46 -32.72 -18.24
C GLY A 12 -15.20 -31.88 -18.43
N VAL A 13 -14.11 -32.17 -17.73
CA VAL A 13 -12.79 -31.61 -17.97
C VAL A 13 -11.98 -32.60 -18.85
N GLY A 14 -11.77 -32.26 -20.11
CA GLY A 14 -10.84 -32.95 -21.00
C GLY A 14 -9.54 -32.16 -21.15
N GLU A 15 -8.52 -32.70 -21.83
CA GLU A 15 -7.18 -32.11 -21.98
C GLU A 15 -7.20 -30.61 -22.36
N LYS A 16 -8.05 -30.19 -23.30
CA LYS A 16 -8.17 -28.78 -23.70
C LYS A 16 -8.72 -27.89 -22.58
N THR A 17 -9.66 -28.41 -21.79
CA THR A 17 -10.27 -27.69 -20.69
C THR A 17 -9.32 -27.63 -19.49
N GLU A 18 -8.59 -28.71 -19.22
CA GLU A 18 -7.52 -28.75 -18.23
C GLU A 18 -6.47 -27.67 -18.50
N THR A 19 -5.96 -27.56 -19.73
CA THR A 19 -5.00 -26.52 -20.11
C THR A 19 -5.56 -25.10 -19.87
N LEU A 20 -6.87 -24.89 -20.07
CA LEU A 20 -7.49 -23.59 -19.80
C LEU A 20 -7.56 -23.30 -18.29
N PHE A 21 -7.80 -24.29 -17.44
CA PHE A 21 -7.73 -24.14 -15.98
C PHE A 21 -6.29 -23.94 -15.49
N GLN A 22 -5.32 -24.65 -16.06
CA GLN A 22 -3.90 -24.47 -15.75
C GLN A 22 -3.41 -23.03 -16.07
N ASN A 23 -3.91 -22.45 -17.17
CA ASN A 23 -3.64 -21.03 -17.49
C ASN A 23 -4.28 -20.05 -16.48
N LEU A 24 -5.20 -20.51 -15.66
CA LEU A 24 -5.82 -19.77 -14.56
C LEU A 24 -5.12 -20.02 -13.21
N GLY A 25 -4.10 -20.90 -13.19
CA GLY A 25 -3.41 -21.32 -11.96
C GLY A 25 -4.13 -22.46 -11.23
N VAL A 26 -5.14 -23.10 -11.83
CA VAL A 26 -5.95 -24.17 -11.23
C VAL A 26 -5.50 -25.51 -11.75
N TYR A 27 -4.86 -26.32 -10.92
CA TYR A 27 -4.31 -27.65 -11.25
C TYR A 27 -5.07 -28.79 -10.56
N THR A 28 -5.55 -28.57 -9.33
CA THR A 28 -6.15 -29.56 -8.46
C THR A 28 -7.59 -29.22 -8.09
N VAL A 29 -8.28 -30.16 -7.43
CA VAL A 29 -9.62 -29.94 -6.85
C VAL A 29 -9.55 -28.91 -5.72
N ARG A 30 -8.45 -28.84 -4.97
CA ARG A 30 -8.20 -27.80 -3.95
C ARG A 30 -8.15 -26.43 -4.59
N ASP A 31 -7.40 -26.27 -5.68
CA ASP A 31 -7.20 -24.97 -6.32
C ASP A 31 -8.52 -24.39 -6.84
N ILE A 32 -9.41 -25.23 -7.39
CA ILE A 32 -10.70 -24.73 -7.85
C ILE A 32 -11.60 -24.33 -6.68
N LEU A 33 -11.60 -25.06 -5.55
CA LEU A 33 -12.33 -24.68 -4.33
C LEU A 33 -11.85 -23.35 -3.73
N LEU A 34 -10.60 -22.98 -3.95
CA LEU A 34 -10.02 -21.71 -3.48
C LEU A 34 -10.02 -20.63 -4.56
N HIS A 35 -10.52 -20.91 -5.76
CA HIS A 35 -10.70 -19.93 -6.82
C HIS A 35 -12.00 -19.15 -6.64
N PHE A 36 -12.01 -18.19 -5.71
CA PHE A 36 -13.21 -17.46 -5.30
C PHE A 36 -13.76 -16.53 -6.41
N PRO A 37 -15.11 -16.29 -6.42
CA PRO A 37 -15.72 -15.33 -7.31
C PRO A 37 -15.22 -13.90 -7.04
N ARG A 38 -14.97 -13.14 -8.10
CA ARG A 38 -14.59 -11.72 -8.00
C ARG A 38 -15.77 -10.80 -7.69
N GLU A 39 -17.00 -11.19 -8.07
CA GLU A 39 -18.22 -10.42 -7.90
C GLU A 39 -19.45 -11.34 -7.92
N TYR A 40 -20.60 -10.84 -7.50
CA TYR A 40 -21.86 -11.57 -7.52
C TYR A 40 -22.93 -10.77 -8.26
N HIS A 41 -23.63 -11.43 -9.20
CA HIS A 41 -24.78 -10.86 -9.86
C HIS A 41 -26.08 -11.21 -9.11
N LYS A 42 -26.82 -10.18 -8.73
CA LYS A 42 -28.19 -10.33 -8.22
C LYS A 42 -29.15 -10.13 -9.36
N PHE A 43 -29.94 -11.15 -9.67
CA PHE A 43 -30.99 -11.03 -10.66
C PHE A 43 -32.24 -10.46 -9.98
N GLU A 44 -32.71 -9.30 -10.46
CA GLU A 44 -33.92 -8.69 -9.96
C GLU A 44 -35.14 -9.48 -10.42
N GLN A 45 -36.26 -9.41 -9.65
CA GLN A 45 -37.52 -10.00 -10.08
C GLN A 45 -37.95 -9.48 -11.46
N PRO A 46 -38.48 -10.35 -12.35
CA PRO A 46 -38.79 -9.95 -13.69
C PRO A 46 -39.96 -8.96 -13.70
N LYS A 47 -39.79 -7.85 -14.39
CA LYS A 47 -40.80 -6.80 -14.55
C LYS A 47 -41.75 -7.10 -15.71
N SER A 48 -42.94 -6.52 -15.67
CA SER A 48 -43.86 -6.57 -16.81
C SER A 48 -43.36 -5.68 -17.97
N VAL A 49 -43.86 -5.93 -19.19
CA VAL A 49 -43.48 -5.11 -20.36
C VAL A 49 -43.86 -3.63 -20.17
N ASP A 50 -44.88 -3.33 -19.37
CA ASP A 50 -45.35 -1.97 -19.13
C ASP A 50 -44.44 -1.16 -18.18
N GLU A 51 -43.66 -1.85 -17.32
CA GLU A 51 -42.76 -1.27 -16.32
C GLU A 51 -41.32 -1.02 -16.80
N ILE A 52 -41.04 -1.37 -18.07
CA ILE A 52 -39.68 -1.25 -18.62
C ILE A 52 -39.31 0.21 -18.97
N SER A 53 -38.04 0.55 -18.73
CA SER A 53 -37.40 1.82 -19.12
C SER A 53 -36.22 1.57 -20.06
N GLU A 54 -35.91 2.58 -20.87
CA GLU A 54 -34.77 2.54 -21.81
C GLU A 54 -33.43 2.59 -21.07
N GLY A 55 -32.42 1.89 -21.57
CA GLY A 55 -31.03 1.99 -21.13
C GLY A 55 -30.62 1.09 -19.98
N THR A 56 -31.56 0.35 -19.36
CA THR A 56 -31.26 -0.54 -18.22
C THR A 56 -31.15 -1.99 -18.66
N VAL A 57 -30.29 -2.76 -17.99
CA VAL A 57 -30.29 -4.24 -18.06
C VAL A 57 -31.43 -4.74 -17.18
N ILE A 58 -32.37 -5.45 -17.75
CA ILE A 58 -33.60 -5.82 -17.06
C ILE A 58 -34.07 -7.20 -17.47
N ALA A 59 -34.74 -7.89 -16.56
CA ALA A 59 -35.52 -9.08 -16.82
C ALA A 59 -36.98 -8.72 -17.15
N VAL A 60 -37.50 -9.20 -18.22
CA VAL A 60 -38.86 -8.93 -18.65
C VAL A 60 -39.63 -10.24 -18.78
N LEU A 61 -40.71 -10.39 -18.02
CA LEU A 61 -41.65 -11.49 -18.16
C LEU A 61 -42.60 -11.18 -19.31
N GLY A 62 -42.61 -12.06 -20.32
CA GLY A 62 -43.48 -11.86 -21.47
C GLY A 62 -44.00 -13.14 -22.07
N ARG A 63 -45.24 -13.06 -22.62
CA ARG A 63 -45.87 -14.14 -23.35
C ARG A 63 -45.61 -13.96 -24.84
N ILE A 64 -45.14 -15.02 -25.51
CA ILE A 64 -44.96 -15.01 -26.97
C ILE A 64 -46.34 -14.98 -27.65
N LYS A 65 -46.60 -13.90 -28.39
CA LYS A 65 -47.90 -13.74 -29.10
C LYS A 65 -47.96 -14.52 -30.41
N LYS A 66 -46.88 -14.45 -31.20
CA LYS A 66 -46.79 -15.07 -32.52
C LYS A 66 -45.50 -15.88 -32.65
N THR A 67 -45.57 -16.93 -33.50
CA THR A 67 -44.36 -17.70 -33.84
C THR A 67 -43.24 -16.77 -34.32
N PRO A 68 -42.01 -16.93 -33.80
CA PRO A 68 -40.89 -16.08 -34.19
C PRO A 68 -40.65 -16.15 -35.73
N LEU A 69 -40.44 -14.97 -36.32
CA LEU A 69 -40.13 -14.85 -37.77
C LEU A 69 -38.61 -14.93 -37.94
N VAL A 70 -38.21 -15.77 -38.92
CA VAL A 70 -36.81 -15.89 -39.33
C VAL A 70 -36.65 -15.23 -40.69
N ARG A 71 -35.91 -14.15 -40.78
CA ARG A 71 -35.52 -13.49 -42.03
C ARG A 71 -34.05 -13.77 -42.32
N ARG A 72 -33.74 -14.12 -43.55
CA ARG A 72 -32.35 -14.29 -44.01
C ARG A 72 -31.94 -13.08 -44.84
N ASN A 73 -30.85 -12.43 -44.48
CA ASN A 73 -30.26 -11.36 -45.27
C ASN A 73 -28.81 -11.79 -45.57
N GLY A 74 -28.62 -12.35 -46.79
CA GLY A 74 -27.39 -13.01 -47.17
C GLY A 74 -27.05 -14.21 -46.25
N ARG A 75 -25.86 -14.20 -45.64
CA ARG A 75 -25.40 -15.26 -44.72
C ARG A 75 -25.94 -15.11 -43.28
N MET A 76 -26.64 -14.02 -42.97
CA MET A 76 -27.10 -13.73 -41.61
C MET A 76 -28.58 -14.01 -41.42
N ALA A 77 -28.93 -14.92 -40.51
CA ALA A 77 -30.32 -15.18 -40.11
C ALA A 77 -30.69 -14.26 -38.94
N VAL A 78 -31.78 -13.54 -39.03
CA VAL A 78 -32.33 -12.68 -37.96
C VAL A 78 -33.67 -13.31 -37.52
N THR A 79 -33.75 -13.70 -36.27
CA THR A 79 -34.97 -14.18 -35.62
C THR A 79 -35.60 -13.06 -34.84
N SER A 80 -36.87 -12.79 -35.04
CA SER A 80 -37.56 -11.72 -34.28
C SER A 80 -38.95 -12.21 -33.84
N THR A 81 -39.35 -11.74 -32.64
CA THR A 81 -40.70 -11.90 -32.09
C THR A 81 -41.08 -10.69 -31.26
N GLN A 82 -42.28 -10.66 -30.77
CA GLN A 82 -42.82 -9.61 -29.94
C GLN A 82 -43.50 -10.19 -28.71
N ILE A 83 -43.32 -9.50 -27.59
CA ILE A 83 -44.06 -9.71 -26.36
C ILE A 83 -44.82 -8.42 -26.04
N GLU A 84 -46.01 -8.55 -25.47
CA GLU A 84 -46.92 -7.43 -25.20
C GLU A 84 -47.19 -7.32 -23.70
N GLY A 85 -47.19 -6.09 -23.20
CA GLY A 85 -47.84 -5.67 -21.96
C GLY A 85 -49.29 -5.23 -22.25
N ARG A 86 -49.87 -4.48 -21.35
CA ARG A 86 -51.17 -3.84 -21.52
C ARG A 86 -51.12 -2.65 -22.46
N GLU A 87 -50.04 -1.86 -22.35
CA GLU A 87 -49.87 -0.60 -23.09
C GLU A 87 -48.64 -0.59 -24.02
N LYS A 88 -47.61 -1.39 -23.68
CA LYS A 88 -46.32 -1.39 -24.40
C LYS A 88 -46.05 -2.73 -25.09
N ILE A 89 -45.31 -2.64 -26.18
CA ILE A 89 -44.82 -3.79 -26.93
C ILE A 89 -43.29 -3.77 -26.92
N LEU A 90 -42.67 -4.92 -26.60
CA LEU A 90 -41.23 -5.10 -26.68
C LEU A 90 -40.90 -6.06 -27.84
N SER A 91 -40.08 -5.60 -28.77
CA SER A 91 -39.55 -6.39 -29.86
C SER A 91 -38.25 -7.08 -29.46
N LEU A 92 -38.17 -8.38 -29.66
CA LEU A 92 -37.02 -9.21 -29.33
C LEU A 92 -36.32 -9.64 -30.61
N ILE A 93 -35.01 -9.47 -30.71
CA ILE A 93 -34.24 -9.73 -31.94
C ILE A 93 -33.01 -10.56 -31.59
N TRP A 94 -32.79 -11.65 -32.34
CA TRP A 94 -31.59 -12.48 -32.25
C TRP A 94 -30.93 -12.61 -33.61
N PHE A 95 -29.63 -12.55 -33.65
CA PHE A 95 -28.82 -12.77 -34.84
C PHE A 95 -28.19 -14.17 -34.79
N ARG A 96 -28.17 -14.86 -35.96
CA ARG A 96 -27.57 -16.20 -36.13
C ARG A 96 -28.21 -17.32 -35.28
N MET A 97 -29.46 -17.16 -34.82
CA MET A 97 -30.18 -18.12 -33.97
C MET A 97 -31.52 -18.55 -34.59
N PRO A 98 -31.56 -19.16 -35.80
CA PRO A 98 -32.82 -19.55 -36.44
C PRO A 98 -33.57 -20.66 -35.69
N TYR A 99 -32.87 -21.46 -34.88
CA TYR A 99 -33.47 -22.55 -34.08
C TYR A 99 -34.45 -22.04 -33.00
N LEU A 100 -34.39 -20.78 -32.63
CA LEU A 100 -35.30 -20.17 -31.65
C LEU A 100 -36.74 -20.17 -32.13
N LYS A 101 -36.99 -20.24 -33.45
CA LYS A 101 -38.34 -20.43 -34.04
C LYS A 101 -39.07 -21.65 -33.48
N ASN A 102 -38.31 -22.72 -33.24
CA ASN A 102 -38.86 -23.98 -32.73
C ASN A 102 -38.85 -24.03 -31.19
N LYS A 103 -37.97 -23.28 -30.56
CA LYS A 103 -37.83 -23.25 -29.09
C LYS A 103 -38.88 -22.36 -28.43
N LEU A 104 -39.16 -21.19 -29.01
CA LEU A 104 -40.12 -20.22 -28.48
C LEU A 104 -41.52 -20.51 -29.01
N LYS A 105 -42.39 -21.08 -28.19
CA LYS A 105 -43.75 -21.47 -28.59
C LYS A 105 -44.75 -20.34 -28.32
N PRO A 106 -45.66 -20.02 -29.22
CA PRO A 106 -46.76 -19.09 -28.98
C PRO A 106 -47.60 -19.49 -27.76
N GLY A 107 -48.03 -18.51 -26.99
CA GLY A 107 -48.83 -18.72 -25.77
C GLY A 107 -48.01 -19.03 -24.53
N MET A 108 -46.74 -19.44 -24.65
CA MET A 108 -45.86 -19.72 -23.52
C MET A 108 -45.23 -18.43 -22.98
N GLN A 109 -44.99 -18.39 -21.66
CA GLN A 109 -44.29 -17.31 -20.98
C GLN A 109 -42.81 -17.66 -20.79
N TYR A 110 -41.96 -16.68 -21.01
CA TYR A 110 -40.54 -16.73 -20.78
C TYR A 110 -40.05 -15.46 -20.11
N VAL A 111 -38.88 -15.50 -19.46
CA VAL A 111 -38.19 -14.34 -19.00
C VAL A 111 -37.06 -13.99 -19.94
N PHE A 112 -37.05 -12.76 -20.43
CA PHE A 112 -36.05 -12.22 -21.35
C PHE A 112 -35.16 -11.26 -20.59
N TYR A 113 -33.85 -11.53 -20.54
CA TYR A 113 -32.87 -10.74 -19.82
C TYR A 113 -31.91 -10.05 -20.78
N GLY A 114 -31.84 -8.72 -20.74
CA GLY A 114 -30.98 -7.93 -21.62
C GLY A 114 -31.21 -6.43 -21.48
N ILE A 115 -30.58 -5.67 -22.38
CA ILE A 115 -30.69 -4.20 -22.40
C ILE A 115 -31.87 -3.79 -23.29
N VAL A 116 -32.77 -2.96 -22.75
CA VAL A 116 -33.84 -2.35 -23.52
C VAL A 116 -33.35 -1.08 -24.20
N LYS A 117 -33.50 -1.03 -25.53
CA LYS A 117 -33.15 0.14 -26.36
C LYS A 117 -34.41 0.67 -27.05
N LYS A 118 -34.43 1.95 -27.36
CA LYS A 118 -35.48 2.58 -28.14
C LYS A 118 -34.98 2.88 -29.55
N ARG A 119 -35.70 2.35 -30.56
CA ARG A 119 -35.40 2.63 -31.97
C ARG A 119 -36.69 3.05 -32.70
N LYS A 120 -36.69 4.19 -33.34
CA LYS A 120 -37.86 4.72 -34.05
C LYS A 120 -39.18 4.59 -33.25
N ASN A 121 -39.11 5.00 -31.99
CA ASN A 121 -40.25 4.95 -31.05
C ASN A 121 -40.73 3.52 -30.65
N GLN A 122 -39.96 2.47 -30.94
CA GLN A 122 -40.25 1.09 -30.53
C GLN A 122 -39.19 0.63 -29.50
N LEU A 123 -39.64 -0.07 -28.47
CA LEU A 123 -38.77 -0.75 -27.52
C LEU A 123 -38.25 -2.05 -28.10
N ILE A 124 -36.94 -2.21 -28.05
CA ILE A 124 -36.25 -3.36 -28.66
C ILE A 124 -35.26 -3.94 -27.66
N MET A 125 -35.18 -5.25 -27.58
CA MET A 125 -34.12 -5.95 -26.84
C MET A 125 -33.35 -6.83 -27.82
N GLU A 126 -32.07 -6.56 -27.99
CA GLU A 126 -31.19 -7.27 -28.90
C GLU A 126 -30.42 -8.37 -28.17
N GLN A 127 -30.42 -9.59 -28.73
CA GLN A 127 -29.73 -10.77 -28.16
C GLN A 127 -30.10 -11.08 -26.69
N PRO A 128 -31.39 -10.98 -26.26
CA PRO A 128 -31.73 -11.32 -24.89
C PRO A 128 -31.44 -12.77 -24.57
N LYS A 129 -30.95 -13.01 -23.33
CA LYS A 129 -30.94 -14.36 -22.75
C LYS A 129 -32.38 -14.79 -22.47
N ILE A 130 -32.69 -16.06 -22.70
CA ILE A 130 -34.03 -16.62 -22.57
C ILE A 130 -34.01 -17.64 -21.44
N TYR A 131 -34.90 -17.47 -20.49
CA TYR A 131 -35.10 -18.39 -19.37
C TYR A 131 -36.57 -18.84 -19.30
N THR A 132 -36.80 -20.05 -18.81
CA THR A 132 -38.12 -20.43 -18.29
C THR A 132 -38.35 -19.69 -16.96
N ILE A 133 -39.62 -19.59 -16.54
CA ILE A 133 -39.97 -18.93 -15.26
C ILE A 133 -39.23 -19.63 -14.13
N THR A 134 -39.25 -20.96 -14.05
CA THR A 134 -38.57 -21.73 -13.01
C THR A 134 -37.05 -21.47 -13.00
N GLN A 135 -36.40 -21.53 -14.19
CA GLN A 135 -34.94 -21.23 -14.29
C GLN A 135 -34.61 -19.82 -13.84
N TYR A 136 -35.48 -18.86 -14.12
CA TYR A 136 -35.22 -17.49 -13.72
C TYR A 136 -35.46 -17.26 -12.22
N GLN A 137 -36.47 -17.92 -11.63
CA GLN A 137 -36.70 -17.91 -10.18
C GLN A 137 -35.51 -18.44 -9.41
N GLU A 138 -34.96 -19.59 -9.83
CA GLU A 138 -33.72 -20.12 -9.22
C GLU A 138 -32.54 -19.14 -9.30
N LEU A 139 -32.48 -18.30 -10.34
CA LEU A 139 -31.46 -17.27 -10.50
C LEU A 139 -31.72 -16.02 -9.68
N SER A 140 -33.00 -15.61 -9.54
CA SER A 140 -33.38 -14.38 -8.81
C SER A 140 -33.36 -14.57 -7.30
N ASP A 141 -33.53 -15.80 -6.82
CA ASP A 141 -33.54 -16.13 -5.40
C ASP A 141 -32.14 -16.36 -4.83
N SER A 142 -31.10 -16.31 -5.66
CA SER A 142 -29.70 -16.55 -5.25
C SER A 142 -28.71 -15.58 -5.86
N LEU A 143 -27.66 -15.28 -5.13
CA LEU A 143 -26.51 -14.54 -5.64
C LEU A 143 -25.72 -15.43 -6.61
N GLN A 144 -25.49 -14.94 -7.82
CA GLN A 144 -24.81 -15.71 -8.86
C GLN A 144 -23.33 -15.34 -8.94
N PRO A 145 -22.41 -16.25 -8.65
CA PRO A 145 -20.98 -15.98 -8.66
C PRO A 145 -20.46 -15.71 -10.06
N VAL A 146 -19.57 -14.73 -10.17
CA VAL A 146 -18.82 -14.38 -11.40
C VAL A 146 -17.34 -14.57 -11.11
N TYR A 147 -16.73 -15.49 -11.83
CA TYR A 147 -15.32 -15.85 -11.66
C TYR A 147 -14.40 -15.07 -12.61
N THR A 148 -13.14 -14.93 -12.24
CA THR A 148 -12.09 -14.55 -13.18
C THR A 148 -11.91 -15.66 -14.23
N LEU A 149 -11.78 -15.30 -15.49
CA LEU A 149 -11.78 -16.27 -16.60
C LEU A 149 -10.60 -16.01 -17.54
N THR A 150 -10.03 -17.07 -18.07
CA THR A 150 -9.11 -17.03 -19.21
C THR A 150 -9.86 -17.19 -20.54
N LYS A 151 -9.23 -16.78 -21.64
CA LYS A 151 -9.82 -16.90 -22.99
C LYS A 151 -10.15 -18.35 -23.30
N GLY A 152 -11.43 -18.65 -23.46
CA GLY A 152 -11.95 -19.99 -23.76
C GLY A 152 -12.72 -20.64 -22.61
N LEU A 153 -12.53 -20.21 -21.35
CA LEU A 153 -13.37 -20.62 -20.22
C LEU A 153 -14.67 -19.81 -20.19
N THR A 154 -15.72 -20.43 -19.67
CA THR A 154 -17.01 -19.78 -19.44
C THR A 154 -17.39 -19.87 -17.96
N ASN A 155 -18.05 -18.83 -17.45
CA ASN A 155 -18.51 -18.82 -16.05
C ASN A 155 -19.39 -20.03 -15.71
N ASN A 156 -20.23 -20.48 -16.65
CA ASN A 156 -21.07 -21.65 -16.44
C ASN A 156 -20.26 -22.95 -16.30
N LEU A 157 -19.15 -23.08 -17.02
CA LEU A 157 -18.27 -24.24 -16.90
C LEU A 157 -17.56 -24.25 -15.54
N VAL A 158 -17.00 -23.11 -15.12
CA VAL A 158 -16.37 -22.98 -13.80
C VAL A 158 -17.37 -23.31 -12.70
N ARG A 159 -18.55 -22.70 -12.70
CA ARG A 159 -19.63 -22.99 -11.73
C ARG A 159 -20.01 -24.47 -11.68
N LYS A 160 -20.02 -25.15 -12.83
CA LYS A 160 -20.32 -26.59 -12.89
C LYS A 160 -19.21 -27.43 -12.25
N MET A 161 -17.95 -27.03 -12.45
CA MET A 161 -16.80 -27.71 -11.85
C MET A 161 -16.75 -27.45 -10.33
N GLU A 162 -17.00 -26.22 -9.90
CA GLU A 162 -17.14 -25.85 -8.48
C GLU A 162 -18.18 -26.70 -7.75
N LYS A 163 -19.37 -26.86 -8.34
CA LYS A 163 -20.41 -27.70 -7.76
C LYS A 163 -19.98 -29.16 -7.55
N GLN A 164 -19.15 -29.71 -8.45
CA GLN A 164 -18.59 -31.04 -8.29
C GLN A 164 -17.46 -31.08 -7.24
N ALA A 165 -16.59 -30.07 -7.23
CA ALA A 165 -15.51 -29.96 -6.27
C ALA A 165 -16.03 -29.84 -4.82
N LEU A 166 -17.15 -29.11 -4.64
CA LEU A 166 -17.82 -28.96 -3.33
C LEU A 166 -18.33 -30.31 -2.74
N GLU A 167 -18.45 -31.37 -3.52
CA GLU A 167 -18.72 -32.72 -2.98
C GLU A 167 -17.56 -33.24 -2.12
N SER A 168 -16.36 -32.69 -2.28
CA SER A 168 -15.15 -33.04 -1.51
C SER A 168 -14.83 -32.04 -0.39
N ILE A 169 -15.73 -31.08 -0.09
CA ILE A 169 -15.47 -29.98 0.83
C ILE A 169 -15.26 -30.44 2.28
N CYS A 170 -15.84 -31.57 2.66
CA CYS A 170 -15.66 -32.15 3.99
C CYS A 170 -14.21 -32.62 4.27
N LEU A 171 -13.35 -32.64 3.25
CA LEU A 171 -11.91 -32.93 3.37
C LEU A 171 -11.07 -31.68 3.68
N LEU A 172 -11.66 -30.49 3.68
CA LEU A 172 -10.99 -29.26 4.12
C LEU A 172 -10.99 -29.23 5.65
N ASP A 173 -9.83 -29.36 6.22
CA ASP A 173 -9.65 -29.28 7.67
C ASP A 173 -9.75 -27.82 8.15
N ASP A 174 -10.45 -27.60 9.26
CA ASP A 174 -10.47 -26.30 9.92
C ASP A 174 -9.39 -26.29 11.01
N PHE A 175 -8.34 -25.55 10.78
CA PHE A 175 -7.20 -25.47 11.70
C PHE A 175 -7.32 -24.30 12.68
N LEU A 176 -8.29 -23.38 12.47
CA LEU A 176 -8.48 -22.27 13.41
C LEU A 176 -9.04 -22.78 14.73
N PRO A 177 -8.41 -22.49 15.87
CA PRO A 177 -8.88 -22.90 17.19
C PRO A 177 -10.36 -22.58 17.44
N GLU A 178 -11.08 -23.51 18.08
CA GLU A 178 -12.52 -23.38 18.34
C GLU A 178 -12.83 -22.14 19.17
N GLU A 179 -12.01 -21.82 20.18
CA GLU A 179 -12.13 -20.61 21.01
C GLU A 179 -12.17 -19.34 20.13
N LEU A 180 -11.35 -19.23 19.09
CA LEU A 180 -11.33 -18.09 18.18
C LEU A 180 -12.57 -18.06 17.26
N ARG A 181 -13.00 -19.23 16.79
CA ARG A 181 -14.21 -19.32 15.96
C ARG A 181 -15.46 -18.88 16.73
N GLU A 182 -15.59 -19.30 17.97
CA GLU A 182 -16.70 -18.92 18.84
C GLU A 182 -16.65 -17.43 19.20
N THR A 183 -15.46 -16.91 19.52
CA THR A 183 -15.27 -15.49 19.89
C THR A 183 -15.73 -14.54 18.77
N HIS A 184 -15.48 -14.89 17.51
CA HIS A 184 -15.80 -14.06 16.35
C HIS A 184 -17.09 -14.46 15.62
N ASP A 185 -17.84 -15.44 16.12
CA ASP A 185 -19.04 -16.00 15.47
C ASP A 185 -18.77 -16.46 14.02
N PHE A 186 -17.62 -17.11 13.80
CA PHE A 186 -17.23 -17.62 12.50
C PHE A 186 -17.76 -19.02 12.24
N CYS A 187 -18.26 -19.25 11.01
CA CYS A 187 -18.60 -20.58 10.55
C CYS A 187 -17.35 -21.45 10.30
N GLU A 188 -17.53 -22.76 10.19
CA GLU A 188 -16.47 -23.68 9.81
C GLU A 188 -15.89 -23.36 8.43
N TYR A 189 -14.60 -23.69 8.23
CA TYR A 189 -13.85 -23.38 7.01
C TYR A 189 -14.53 -23.89 5.74
N GLY A 190 -14.94 -25.17 5.72
CA GLY A 190 -15.66 -25.76 4.60
C GLY A 190 -16.99 -25.04 4.31
N GLN A 191 -17.70 -24.64 5.37
CA GLN A 191 -18.95 -23.85 5.20
C GLN A 191 -18.66 -22.46 4.63
N ALA A 192 -17.58 -21.80 5.07
CA ALA A 192 -17.17 -20.51 4.51
C ALA A 192 -16.85 -20.60 3.02
N VAL A 193 -16.06 -21.60 2.61
CA VAL A 193 -15.73 -21.84 1.20
C VAL A 193 -17.01 -22.08 0.38
N ARG A 194 -17.95 -22.90 0.88
CA ARG A 194 -19.23 -23.14 0.21
C ARG A 194 -20.04 -21.87 0.03
N GLN A 195 -20.16 -21.06 1.09
CA GLN A 195 -20.92 -19.80 1.07
C GLN A 195 -20.27 -18.75 0.16
N MET A 196 -18.95 -18.78 -0.03
CA MET A 196 -18.29 -17.94 -1.03
C MET A 196 -18.66 -18.33 -2.45
N HIS A 197 -18.83 -19.60 -2.77
CA HIS A 197 -19.19 -20.02 -4.13
C HIS A 197 -20.71 -19.92 -4.41
N PHE A 198 -21.53 -20.37 -3.45
CA PHE A 198 -22.99 -20.42 -3.57
C PHE A 198 -23.64 -19.94 -2.26
N PRO A 199 -23.68 -18.61 -2.05
CA PRO A 199 -24.21 -18.06 -0.82
C PRO A 199 -25.73 -18.24 -0.68
N ASP A 200 -26.16 -18.67 0.48
CA ASP A 200 -27.58 -18.81 0.83
C ASP A 200 -28.24 -17.44 1.09
N SER A 201 -27.44 -16.44 1.51
CA SER A 201 -27.89 -15.05 1.75
C SER A 201 -26.69 -14.07 1.68
N GLU A 202 -26.99 -12.77 1.60
CA GLU A 202 -25.96 -11.72 1.69
C GLU A 202 -25.24 -11.74 3.05
N TYR A 203 -25.95 -12.08 4.12
CA TYR A 203 -25.38 -12.23 5.46
C TYR A 203 -24.41 -13.42 5.53
N ALA A 204 -24.80 -14.58 5.00
CA ALA A 204 -23.95 -15.76 4.96
C ALA A 204 -22.68 -15.53 4.12
N LEU A 205 -22.82 -14.84 2.99
CA LEU A 205 -21.67 -14.42 2.17
C LEU A 205 -20.71 -13.49 2.94
N LYS A 206 -21.26 -12.51 3.64
CA LYS A 206 -20.45 -11.57 4.42
C LYS A 206 -19.72 -12.28 5.56
N ASN A 207 -20.39 -13.17 6.30
CA ASN A 207 -19.77 -13.94 7.38
C ASN A 207 -18.67 -14.85 6.84
N ALA A 208 -18.93 -15.58 5.75
CA ALA A 208 -17.94 -16.43 5.09
C ALA A 208 -16.72 -15.65 4.61
N ARG A 209 -16.94 -14.48 4.00
CA ARG A 209 -15.85 -13.61 3.56
C ARG A 209 -15.02 -13.10 4.72
N ASN A 210 -15.67 -12.66 5.80
CA ASN A 210 -14.96 -12.18 6.99
C ASN A 210 -14.13 -13.31 7.61
N ARG A 211 -14.69 -14.53 7.71
CA ARG A 211 -13.97 -15.71 8.21
C ARG A 211 -12.70 -16.00 7.41
N LEU A 212 -12.79 -15.97 6.08
CA LEU A 212 -11.63 -16.25 5.22
C LEU A 212 -10.62 -15.11 5.23
N ALA A 213 -11.08 -13.86 5.21
CA ALA A 213 -10.18 -12.70 5.31
C ALA A 213 -9.45 -12.65 6.66
N TYR A 214 -10.15 -12.95 7.76
CA TYR A 214 -9.52 -13.08 9.08
C TYR A 214 -8.46 -14.19 9.09
N GLN A 215 -8.77 -15.33 8.48
CA GLN A 215 -7.84 -16.46 8.38
C GLN A 215 -6.57 -16.08 7.59
N ASP A 216 -6.70 -15.44 6.45
CA ASP A 216 -5.56 -14.95 5.65
C ASP A 216 -4.61 -14.10 6.51
N PHE A 217 -5.18 -13.18 7.30
CA PHE A 217 -4.40 -12.30 8.18
C PHE A 217 -3.81 -13.04 9.38
N PHE A 218 -4.58 -13.92 10.00
CA PHE A 218 -4.15 -14.71 11.16
C PHE A 218 -2.95 -15.61 10.81
N GLU A 219 -3.04 -16.38 9.71
CA GLU A 219 -1.95 -17.22 9.21
C GLU A 219 -0.69 -16.41 8.95
N PHE A 220 -0.85 -15.30 8.26
CA PHE A 220 0.26 -14.42 7.91
C PHE A 220 0.95 -13.84 9.14
N ILE A 221 0.17 -13.26 10.07
CA ILE A 221 0.72 -12.63 11.28
C ILE A 221 1.36 -13.68 12.19
N LEU A 222 0.72 -14.84 12.33
CA LEU A 222 1.26 -15.95 13.12
C LEU A 222 2.59 -16.44 12.56
N MET A 223 2.67 -16.62 11.22
CA MET A 223 3.92 -17.01 10.54
C MET A 223 5.04 -15.99 10.77
N MET A 224 4.71 -14.69 10.65
CA MET A 224 5.67 -13.62 10.90
C MET A 224 6.16 -13.61 12.35
N GLN A 225 5.27 -13.81 13.33
CA GLN A 225 5.65 -13.85 14.74
C GLN A 225 6.48 -15.10 15.09
N MET A 226 6.11 -16.28 14.61
CA MET A 226 6.89 -17.49 14.79
C MET A 226 8.28 -17.38 14.14
N SER A 227 8.38 -16.80 12.95
CA SER A 227 9.66 -16.53 12.29
C SER A 227 10.49 -15.51 13.07
N LYS A 228 9.85 -14.54 13.71
CA LYS A 228 10.51 -13.58 14.59
C LYS A 228 11.10 -14.27 15.83
N GLU A 229 10.35 -15.13 16.50
CA GLU A 229 10.84 -15.87 17.67
C GLU A 229 12.05 -16.75 17.34
N GLN A 230 12.06 -17.40 16.18
CA GLN A 230 13.23 -18.14 15.71
C GLN A 230 14.44 -17.24 15.40
N ARG A 231 14.22 -15.97 15.02
CA ARG A 231 15.29 -14.98 14.74
C ARG A 231 15.72 -14.20 15.99
N VAL A 232 14.81 -13.94 16.93
CA VAL A 232 15.06 -13.22 18.21
C VAL A 232 15.99 -13.99 19.16
N THR A 233 16.37 -15.21 18.84
CA THR A 233 17.42 -15.94 19.59
C THR A 233 18.84 -15.39 19.42
N ALA A 234 19.06 -14.31 18.68
CA ALA A 234 20.35 -13.64 18.67
C ALA A 234 20.59 -12.93 20.00
N LYS A 235 21.36 -13.57 20.85
CA LYS A 235 21.78 -12.96 22.12
C LYS A 235 22.51 -11.66 21.86
N ASN A 236 22.18 -10.66 22.66
CA ASN A 236 22.90 -9.39 22.71
C ASN A 236 24.33 -9.67 23.20
N GLN A 237 25.32 -9.24 22.45
CA GLN A 237 26.73 -9.41 22.81
C GLN A 237 27.33 -8.11 23.40
N PHE A 238 26.55 -7.02 23.35
CA PHE A 238 26.98 -5.71 23.80
C PHE A 238 26.43 -5.43 25.21
N THR A 239 27.27 -4.93 26.07
CA THR A 239 26.88 -4.56 27.42
C THR A 239 26.70 -3.04 27.48
N PHE A 240 25.47 -2.59 27.68
CA PHE A 240 25.12 -1.18 27.82
C PHE A 240 24.86 -0.87 29.29
N GLU A 241 25.64 0.06 29.85
CA GLU A 241 25.46 0.57 31.20
C GLU A 241 24.76 1.94 31.17
N GLU A 242 23.97 2.23 32.19
CA GLU A 242 23.36 3.55 32.38
C GLU A 242 24.41 4.52 32.97
N ASN A 243 24.82 5.50 32.16
CA ASN A 243 25.88 6.42 32.53
C ASN A 243 25.40 7.88 32.68
N GLY A 244 24.11 8.16 32.50
CA GLY A 244 23.47 9.45 32.70
C GLY A 244 23.79 10.53 31.63
N ILE A 245 24.55 10.20 30.56
CA ILE A 245 24.92 11.16 29.52
C ILE A 245 23.68 11.58 28.70
N VAL A 246 22.81 10.64 28.36
CA VAL A 246 21.60 10.90 27.58
C VAL A 246 20.66 11.83 28.36
N GLU A 247 20.46 11.61 29.68
CA GLU A 247 19.64 12.43 30.56
C GLU A 247 20.22 13.85 30.66
N GLN A 248 21.53 13.97 30.74
CA GLN A 248 22.22 15.27 30.76
C GLN A 248 21.99 16.05 29.49
N ILE A 249 22.07 15.40 28.32
CA ILE A 249 21.77 16.03 27.01
C ILE A 249 20.30 16.45 26.97
N ILE A 250 19.38 15.55 27.35
CA ILE A 250 17.93 15.85 27.37
C ILE A 250 17.63 17.07 28.22
N SER A 251 18.30 17.22 29.38
CA SER A 251 18.13 18.37 30.26
C SER A 251 18.63 19.69 29.68
N LYS A 252 19.61 19.63 28.76
CA LYS A 252 20.22 20.80 28.11
C LYS A 252 19.58 21.16 26.78
N LEU A 253 18.64 20.33 26.26
CA LEU A 253 17.95 20.60 24.97
C LEU A 253 17.22 21.95 25.04
N PRO A 254 17.23 22.77 23.96
CA PRO A 254 16.55 24.08 23.92
C PRO A 254 15.02 23.95 23.85
N TYR A 255 14.51 22.75 23.83
CA TYR A 255 13.09 22.40 23.82
C TYR A 255 12.85 21.08 24.58
N PRO A 256 11.71 20.93 25.25
CA PRO A 256 11.37 19.66 25.88
C PRO A 256 11.05 18.60 24.84
N LEU A 257 11.47 17.36 25.08
CA LEU A 257 11.03 16.22 24.31
C LEU A 257 9.53 15.97 24.53
N THR A 258 8.83 15.54 23.48
CA THR A 258 7.43 15.11 23.57
C THR A 258 7.31 13.81 24.37
N GLY A 259 6.11 13.52 24.87
CA GLY A 259 5.84 12.26 25.57
C GLY A 259 6.13 11.03 24.72
N ALA A 260 5.78 11.08 23.43
CA ALA A 260 6.05 10.00 22.48
C ALA A 260 7.55 9.79 22.22
N GLN A 261 8.33 10.88 22.13
CA GLN A 261 9.79 10.79 21.99
C GLN A 261 10.44 10.15 23.22
N LYS A 262 10.04 10.57 24.43
CA LYS A 262 10.56 9.99 25.69
C LYS A 262 10.26 8.50 25.77
N ARG A 263 9.00 8.09 25.58
CA ARG A 263 8.62 6.67 25.56
C ARG A 263 9.44 5.86 24.55
N THR A 264 9.69 6.42 23.36
CA THR A 264 10.48 5.75 22.31
C THR A 264 11.94 5.60 22.73
N ILE A 265 12.54 6.61 23.32
CA ILE A 265 13.92 6.57 23.85
C ILE A 265 14.02 5.53 24.96
N ASP A 266 13.10 5.54 25.93
CA ASP A 266 13.06 4.57 27.01
C ASP A 266 12.97 3.13 26.50
N CYS A 267 12.11 2.88 25.48
CA CYS A 267 12.02 1.57 24.84
C CYS A 267 13.35 1.14 24.18
N ILE A 268 14.00 2.03 23.43
CA ILE A 268 15.29 1.75 22.77
C ILE A 268 16.36 1.43 23.81
N HIS A 269 16.49 2.26 24.85
CA HIS A 269 17.49 2.05 25.90
C HIS A 269 17.29 0.73 26.65
N ASN A 270 16.03 0.39 26.99
CA ASN A 270 15.72 -0.87 27.67
C ASN A 270 16.04 -2.07 26.79
N GLU A 271 15.75 -2.01 25.49
CA GLU A 271 16.05 -3.11 24.57
C GLU A 271 17.53 -3.25 24.27
N MET A 272 18.28 -2.15 24.14
CA MET A 272 19.74 -2.19 23.96
C MET A 272 20.44 -2.81 25.16
N ARG A 273 19.86 -2.69 26.36
CA ARG A 273 20.33 -3.31 27.62
C ARG A 273 19.79 -4.71 27.86
N GLY A 274 18.85 -5.17 27.03
CA GLY A 274 18.23 -6.48 27.13
C GLY A 274 19.12 -7.64 26.68
N ASP A 275 18.67 -8.85 26.91
CA ASP A 275 19.38 -10.10 26.56
C ASP A 275 19.44 -10.37 25.07
N TYR A 276 18.60 -9.71 24.27
CA TYR A 276 18.45 -9.94 22.83
C TYR A 276 18.71 -8.69 21.99
N VAL A 277 19.08 -8.91 20.74
CA VAL A 277 19.32 -7.81 19.78
C VAL A 277 18.03 -7.06 19.48
N MET A 278 18.03 -5.74 19.73
CA MET A 278 16.91 -4.86 19.36
C MET A 278 16.71 -4.82 17.84
N GLN A 279 15.47 -4.96 17.40
CA GLN A 279 15.04 -4.73 16.01
C GLN A 279 13.78 -3.85 16.03
N ARG A 280 13.93 -2.54 15.85
CA ARG A 280 12.85 -1.57 16.08
C ARG A 280 12.63 -0.63 14.91
N LEU A 281 11.37 -0.37 14.59
CA LEU A 281 10.92 0.69 13.67
C LEU A 281 10.41 1.90 14.46
N ILE A 282 11.01 3.07 14.23
CA ILE A 282 10.44 4.35 14.64
C ILE A 282 9.63 4.92 13.49
N GLN A 283 8.35 5.05 13.72
CA GLN A 283 7.42 5.66 12.80
C GLN A 283 6.94 7.02 13.33
N GLY A 284 6.91 8.02 12.47
CA GLY A 284 6.41 9.34 12.85
C GLY A 284 6.36 10.27 11.65
N ASP A 285 5.52 11.27 11.74
CA ASP A 285 5.34 12.27 10.69
C ASP A 285 6.62 13.03 10.39
N VAL A 286 6.67 13.73 9.27
CA VAL A 286 7.77 14.61 8.90
C VAL A 286 7.90 15.72 9.98
N GLY A 287 9.10 15.82 10.57
CA GLY A 287 9.36 16.80 11.63
C GLY A 287 8.85 16.40 13.03
N SER A 288 8.47 15.13 13.26
CA SER A 288 8.16 14.60 14.60
C SER A 288 9.38 14.44 15.52
N GLY A 289 10.60 14.69 14.99
CA GLY A 289 11.85 14.65 15.76
C GLY A 289 12.47 13.25 15.86
N LYS A 290 12.29 12.38 14.86
CA LYS A 290 12.97 11.06 14.80
C LYS A 290 14.50 11.18 14.89
N THR A 291 15.07 12.22 14.27
CA THR A 291 16.52 12.44 14.22
C THR A 291 17.14 12.65 15.61
N ILE A 292 16.47 13.35 16.53
CA ILE A 292 16.97 13.52 17.91
C ILE A 292 16.95 12.18 18.67
N VAL A 293 15.93 11.35 18.46
CA VAL A 293 15.88 10.00 19.06
C VAL A 293 17.02 9.13 18.54
N ALA A 294 17.29 9.17 17.22
CA ALA A 294 18.43 8.47 16.63
C ALA A 294 19.77 8.96 17.19
N PHE A 295 19.94 10.27 17.31
CA PHE A 295 21.15 10.85 17.89
C PHE A 295 21.36 10.38 19.33
N LEU A 296 20.35 10.43 20.18
CA LEU A 296 20.45 9.99 21.57
C LEU A 296 20.78 8.49 21.68
N ALA A 297 20.21 7.63 20.82
CA ALA A 297 20.57 6.22 20.75
C ALA A 297 22.04 6.01 20.30
N MET A 298 22.52 6.81 19.35
CA MET A 298 23.92 6.76 18.91
C MET A 298 24.88 7.23 20.01
N ILE A 299 24.50 8.23 20.79
CA ILE A 299 25.28 8.71 21.95
C ILE A 299 25.30 7.65 23.05
N ASP A 300 24.19 6.97 23.31
CA ASP A 300 24.17 5.85 24.27
C ASP A 300 25.17 4.74 23.87
N ALA A 301 25.20 4.37 22.57
CA ALA A 301 26.18 3.43 22.05
C ALA A 301 27.63 3.95 22.20
N ALA A 302 27.89 5.21 21.81
CA ALA A 302 29.22 5.80 21.88
C ALA A 302 29.75 5.94 23.33
N SER A 303 28.87 6.30 24.25
CA SER A 303 29.21 6.44 25.69
C SER A 303 29.53 5.09 26.37
N ASN A 304 29.04 3.98 25.78
CA ASN A 304 29.38 2.61 26.17
C ASN A 304 30.58 2.02 25.38
N GLY A 305 31.28 2.85 24.60
CA GLY A 305 32.48 2.44 23.87
C GLY A 305 32.22 1.73 22.54
N TYR A 306 30.99 1.84 22.01
CA TYR A 306 30.59 1.15 20.77
C TYR A 306 30.37 2.11 19.61
N GLN A 307 30.65 1.62 18.39
CA GLN A 307 30.31 2.35 17.18
C GLN A 307 28.83 2.25 16.87
N SER A 308 28.31 3.33 16.29
CA SER A 308 26.98 3.39 15.73
C SER A 308 27.03 3.92 14.29
N ALA A 309 26.20 3.39 13.39
CA ALA A 309 26.14 3.78 12.00
C ALA A 309 24.73 4.18 11.58
N ILE A 310 24.58 5.37 10.97
CA ILE A 310 23.34 5.81 10.36
C ILE A 310 23.48 5.88 8.83
N MET A 311 22.61 5.18 8.12
CA MET A 311 22.55 5.18 6.67
C MET A 311 21.41 6.06 6.17
N ALA A 312 21.75 7.09 5.39
CA ALA A 312 20.82 7.99 4.73
C ALA A 312 20.69 7.68 3.24
N PRO A 313 19.50 7.89 2.63
CA PRO A 313 19.24 7.56 1.22
C PRO A 313 20.01 8.43 0.23
N THR A 314 20.42 9.62 0.63
CA THR A 314 21.15 10.56 -0.23
C THR A 314 22.36 11.17 0.46
N GLU A 315 23.31 11.62 -0.35
CA GLU A 315 24.52 12.27 0.16
C GLU A 315 24.25 13.60 0.86
N VAL A 316 23.24 14.35 0.35
CA VAL A 316 22.86 15.64 0.96
C VAL A 316 22.31 15.39 2.37
N LEU A 317 21.45 14.40 2.55
CA LEU A 317 20.92 14.06 3.86
C LEU A 317 21.99 13.49 4.80
N ALA A 318 22.92 12.68 4.26
CA ALA A 318 24.03 12.18 5.04
C ALA A 318 24.95 13.33 5.54
N ARG A 319 25.26 14.32 4.69
CA ARG A 319 26.00 15.52 5.08
C ARG A 319 25.27 16.33 6.15
N GLN A 320 23.95 16.51 5.98
CA GLN A 320 23.13 17.23 6.96
C GLN A 320 23.10 16.53 8.32
N HIS A 321 22.97 15.19 8.36
CA HIS A 321 23.10 14.45 9.62
C HIS A 321 24.50 14.58 10.22
N TYR A 322 25.55 14.49 9.39
CA TYR A 322 26.94 14.66 9.83
C TYR A 322 27.18 16.04 10.48
N GLU A 323 26.75 17.10 9.82
CA GLU A 323 26.88 18.47 10.30
C GLU A 323 26.09 18.69 11.59
N ASN A 324 24.83 18.24 11.62
CA ASN A 324 23.98 18.33 12.80
C ASN A 324 24.56 17.58 13.99
N PHE A 325 25.03 16.34 13.80
CA PHE A 325 25.57 15.54 14.89
C PHE A 325 26.91 16.09 15.37
N THR A 326 27.74 16.58 14.44
CA THR A 326 29.01 17.28 14.82
C THR A 326 28.71 18.51 15.66
N GLN A 327 27.73 19.34 15.25
CA GLN A 327 27.33 20.53 16.00
C GLN A 327 26.77 20.16 17.37
N MET A 328 25.91 19.15 17.45
CA MET A 328 25.35 18.69 18.71
C MET A 328 26.42 18.13 19.64
N CYS A 329 27.39 17.40 19.14
CA CYS A 329 28.54 16.96 19.97
C CYS A 329 29.31 18.16 20.55
N GLN A 330 29.51 19.22 19.76
CA GLN A 330 30.15 20.46 20.24
C GLN A 330 29.28 21.19 21.24
N ASP A 331 27.99 21.35 21.00
CA ASP A 331 27.07 22.11 21.87
C ASP A 331 26.91 21.46 23.26
N TYR A 332 27.07 20.13 23.34
CA TYR A 332 26.94 19.37 24.57
C TYR A 332 28.30 18.93 25.21
N ASP A 333 29.42 19.40 24.65
CA ASP A 333 30.80 19.05 25.11
C ASP A 333 31.06 17.54 25.08
N LEU A 334 30.63 16.84 23.98
CA LEU A 334 30.81 15.42 23.79
C LEU A 334 32.05 15.13 22.93
N ASP A 335 32.99 14.37 23.46
CA ASP A 335 34.23 13.99 22.76
C ASP A 335 34.03 12.67 21.98
N PHE A 336 33.01 12.61 21.11
CA PHE A 336 32.74 11.47 20.22
C PHE A 336 33.04 11.86 18.77
N PRO A 337 33.90 11.10 18.06
CA PRO A 337 34.20 11.37 16.68
C PRO A 337 32.98 11.12 15.77
N VAL A 338 32.58 12.12 15.00
CA VAL A 338 31.62 11.96 13.94
C VAL A 338 32.35 11.75 12.62
N ILE A 339 32.02 10.71 11.87
CA ILE A 339 32.69 10.30 10.63
C ILE A 339 31.69 10.24 9.48
N LEU A 340 31.99 10.91 8.38
CA LEU A 340 31.18 10.87 7.16
C LEU A 340 31.79 9.90 6.13
N LEU A 341 30.95 9.04 5.51
CA LEU A 341 31.36 8.16 4.42
C LEU A 341 30.28 8.13 3.32
N THR A 342 30.56 8.78 2.17
CA THR A 342 29.64 8.86 1.02
C THR A 342 30.29 8.41 -0.29
N GLY A 343 29.47 8.15 -1.29
CA GLY A 343 29.93 7.68 -2.61
C GLY A 343 30.78 8.70 -3.35
N SER A 344 30.47 10.00 -3.26
CA SER A 344 31.15 11.09 -4.00
C SER A 344 32.48 11.53 -3.40
N MET A 345 32.83 11.08 -2.19
CA MET A 345 34.10 11.41 -1.54
C MET A 345 35.29 10.93 -2.39
N THR A 346 36.33 11.74 -2.40
CA THR A 346 37.61 11.38 -3.08
C THR A 346 38.26 10.16 -2.44
N ALA A 347 39.11 9.48 -3.18
CA ALA A 347 39.81 8.29 -2.67
C ALA A 347 40.65 8.58 -1.41
N LYS A 348 41.19 9.81 -1.28
CA LYS A 348 41.90 10.26 -0.08
C LYS A 348 40.98 10.41 1.11
N GLN A 349 39.83 11.08 0.93
CA GLN A 349 38.85 11.27 1.98
C GLN A 349 38.25 9.94 2.47
N LYS A 350 37.99 9.00 1.52
CA LYS A 350 37.49 7.66 1.89
C LYS A 350 38.52 6.89 2.72
N ARG A 351 39.80 6.95 2.33
CA ARG A 351 40.87 6.31 3.10
C ARG A 351 40.97 6.86 4.50
N ASP A 352 40.95 8.19 4.65
CA ASP A 352 40.95 8.85 5.95
C ASP A 352 39.74 8.46 6.80
N ALA A 353 38.55 8.38 6.18
CA ALA A 353 37.37 7.92 6.89
C ALA A 353 37.51 6.46 7.36
N TYR A 354 38.01 5.55 6.52
CA TYR A 354 38.24 4.16 6.90
C TYR A 354 39.26 4.02 8.04
N GLU A 355 40.36 4.79 7.98
CA GLU A 355 41.39 4.81 9.04
C GLU A 355 40.76 5.30 10.37
N ARG A 356 39.96 6.36 10.33
CA ARG A 356 39.27 6.87 11.53
C ARG A 356 38.22 5.88 12.07
N MET A 357 37.49 5.15 11.20
CA MET A 357 36.55 4.11 11.62
C MET A 357 37.25 2.99 12.40
N SER A 358 38.46 2.60 11.99
CA SER A 358 39.27 1.59 12.73
C SER A 358 39.91 2.16 14.00
N LEU A 359 40.23 3.47 14.04
CA LEU A 359 40.91 4.08 15.18
C LEU A 359 39.98 4.39 16.36
N TYR A 360 38.71 4.71 16.06
CA TYR A 360 37.75 5.16 17.06
C TYR A 360 36.61 4.13 17.28
N PRO A 361 36.71 3.27 18.31
CA PRO A 361 35.71 2.23 18.58
C PRO A 361 34.36 2.75 19.05
N ASN A 362 34.24 4.06 19.36
CA ASN A 362 33.04 4.74 19.83
C ASN A 362 32.57 5.85 18.88
N ALA A 363 32.91 5.76 17.57
CA ALA A 363 32.56 6.78 16.60
C ALA A 363 31.07 6.71 16.21
N LEU A 364 30.49 7.90 15.95
CA LEU A 364 29.22 8.06 15.26
C LEU A 364 29.49 8.11 13.74
N ILE A 365 29.05 7.11 13.00
CA ILE A 365 29.34 6.98 11.58
C ILE A 365 28.09 7.32 10.77
N VAL A 366 28.22 8.30 9.86
CA VAL A 366 27.11 8.78 9.03
C VAL A 366 27.48 8.53 7.57
N GLY A 367 26.56 7.98 6.79
CA GLY A 367 26.86 7.79 5.37
C GLY A 367 25.69 7.34 4.52
N THR A 368 26.00 6.96 3.29
CA THR A 368 25.06 6.40 2.33
C THR A 368 25.34 4.89 2.15
N HIS A 369 24.90 4.31 1.02
CA HIS A 369 25.24 2.93 0.65
C HIS A 369 26.77 2.62 0.65
N ALA A 370 27.64 3.63 0.78
CA ALA A 370 29.08 3.42 0.97
C ALA A 370 29.38 2.65 2.27
N LEU A 371 28.50 2.74 3.29
CA LEU A 371 28.64 2.05 4.57
C LEU A 371 28.55 0.52 4.45
N ILE A 372 27.87 0.00 3.43
CA ILE A 372 27.70 -1.45 3.22
C ILE A 372 28.79 -2.06 2.32
N GLN A 373 29.66 -1.25 1.72
CA GLN A 373 30.74 -1.73 0.85
C GLN A 373 31.75 -2.58 1.65
N GLU A 374 32.38 -3.56 1.01
CA GLU A 374 33.35 -4.47 1.66
C GLU A 374 34.48 -3.75 2.40
N ARG A 375 34.94 -2.62 1.84
CA ARG A 375 36.01 -1.81 2.40
C ARG A 375 35.65 -1.07 3.67
N ALA A 376 34.37 -0.88 3.98
CA ALA A 376 33.92 -0.33 5.24
C ALA A 376 33.98 -1.42 6.32
N VAL A 377 35.04 -1.40 7.10
CA VAL A 377 35.26 -2.31 8.22
C VAL A 377 34.98 -1.55 9.51
N TYR A 378 34.24 -2.17 10.41
CA TYR A 378 33.87 -1.64 11.70
C TYR A 378 34.59 -2.42 12.78
N GLU A 379 35.11 -1.72 13.81
CA GLU A 379 35.82 -2.34 14.91
C GLU A 379 34.85 -2.93 15.94
N ASN A 380 33.79 -2.18 16.28
CA ASN A 380 32.88 -2.54 17.34
C ASN A 380 31.47 -1.96 17.11
N LEU A 381 30.83 -2.35 16.00
CA LEU A 381 29.54 -1.81 15.58
C LEU A 381 28.40 -2.44 16.38
N ALA A 382 27.79 -1.67 17.29
CA ALA A 382 26.69 -2.14 18.14
C ALA A 382 25.30 -1.64 17.71
N LEU A 383 25.22 -0.52 16.99
CA LEU A 383 23.95 0.06 16.55
C LEU A 383 23.98 0.44 15.08
N VAL A 384 22.99 0.00 14.35
CA VAL A 384 22.74 0.34 12.93
C VAL A 384 21.41 1.04 12.81
N ILE A 385 21.42 2.23 12.20
CA ILE A 385 20.21 3.02 11.94
C ILE A 385 20.03 3.17 10.43
N THR A 386 18.81 2.96 9.93
CA THR A 386 18.44 3.25 8.55
C THR A 386 17.36 4.32 8.51
N ASP A 387 17.61 5.43 7.80
CA ASP A 387 16.64 6.51 7.63
C ASP A 387 15.89 6.36 6.31
N GLU A 388 14.57 6.65 6.30
CA GLU A 388 13.70 6.58 5.11
C GLU A 388 13.69 5.20 4.42
N GLN A 389 13.40 4.14 5.17
CA GLN A 389 13.51 2.73 4.74
C GLN A 389 12.77 2.39 3.44
N HIS A 390 11.67 3.04 3.11
CA HIS A 390 10.92 2.76 1.87
C HIS A 390 11.75 2.93 0.58
N ARG A 391 12.93 3.56 0.68
CA ARG A 391 13.89 3.75 -0.42
C ARG A 391 15.06 2.76 -0.41
N PHE A 392 15.17 1.96 0.66
CA PHE A 392 16.18 0.91 0.79
C PHE A 392 15.51 -0.46 0.71
N GLY A 393 16.06 -1.37 -0.12
CA GLY A 393 15.61 -2.77 -0.11
C GLY A 393 15.94 -3.46 1.22
N VAL A 394 15.15 -4.45 1.62
CA VAL A 394 15.39 -5.30 2.81
C VAL A 394 16.83 -5.84 2.83
N ARG A 395 17.36 -6.23 1.66
CA ARG A 395 18.74 -6.72 1.47
C ARG A 395 19.83 -5.76 1.93
N GLN A 396 19.63 -4.44 1.80
CA GLN A 396 20.66 -3.46 2.19
C GLN A 396 20.73 -3.32 3.72
N ARG A 397 19.59 -3.38 4.41
CA ARG A 397 19.51 -3.43 5.87
C ARG A 397 20.23 -4.68 6.41
N GLU A 398 19.92 -5.83 5.85
CA GLU A 398 20.58 -7.09 6.24
C GLU A 398 22.09 -7.06 5.99
N THR A 399 22.53 -6.47 4.88
CA THR A 399 23.94 -6.35 4.57
C THR A 399 24.68 -5.47 5.57
N LEU A 400 24.06 -4.34 6.00
CA LEU A 400 24.64 -3.49 7.04
C LEU A 400 24.64 -4.17 8.42
N GLY A 401 23.56 -4.89 8.76
CA GLY A 401 23.47 -5.70 9.98
C GLY A 401 24.49 -6.85 10.04
N LYS A 402 24.97 -7.34 8.87
CA LYS A 402 26.03 -8.37 8.80
C LYS A 402 27.45 -7.78 8.92
N LYS A 403 27.61 -6.47 8.97
CA LYS A 403 28.92 -5.80 9.12
C LYS A 403 29.48 -5.82 10.54
N GLY A 404 28.63 -6.03 11.55
CA GLY A 404 29.00 -6.19 12.96
C GLY A 404 28.66 -7.60 13.46
N GLU A 405 29.02 -7.88 14.71
CA GLU A 405 28.62 -9.11 15.41
C GLU A 405 27.18 -8.97 15.91
N LYS A 406 26.16 -8.99 14.99
CA LYS A 406 24.73 -8.85 15.27
C LYS A 406 24.40 -7.54 16.02
N PRO A 407 24.59 -6.37 15.39
CA PRO A 407 24.28 -5.09 15.99
C PRO A 407 22.77 -4.91 16.19
N HIS A 408 22.38 -4.04 17.12
CA HIS A 408 21.02 -3.54 17.24
C HIS A 408 20.60 -2.82 15.97
N ILE A 409 19.35 -3.00 15.52
CA ILE A 409 18.83 -2.43 14.29
C ILE A 409 17.69 -1.46 14.63
N LEU A 410 17.86 -0.21 14.23
CA LEU A 410 16.87 0.84 14.34
C LEU A 410 16.50 1.35 12.93
N VAL A 411 15.23 1.32 12.62
CA VAL A 411 14.70 1.76 11.32
C VAL A 411 13.86 3.00 11.55
N MET A 412 14.02 4.02 10.72
CA MET A 412 13.18 5.21 10.76
C MET A 412 12.35 5.35 9.47
N SER A 413 11.08 5.71 9.63
CA SER A 413 10.19 6.04 8.52
C SER A 413 9.48 7.36 8.77
N ALA A 414 9.51 8.25 7.75
CA ALA A 414 8.75 9.50 7.75
C ALA A 414 7.38 9.33 7.09
N THR A 415 7.07 8.16 6.55
CA THR A 415 5.71 7.87 6.09
C THR A 415 4.88 7.41 7.28
N PRO A 416 3.84 8.16 7.66
CA PRO A 416 2.86 7.65 8.59
C PRO A 416 2.08 6.51 7.90
N ILE A 417 2.43 5.28 8.26
CA ILE A 417 1.75 4.07 7.79
C ILE A 417 0.77 3.69 8.92
N PRO A 418 -0.50 3.43 8.64
CA PRO A 418 -1.42 2.93 9.65
C PRO A 418 -0.81 1.73 10.38
N ARG A 419 -1.02 1.67 11.70
CA ARG A 419 -0.38 0.67 12.58
C ARG A 419 -0.62 -0.77 12.09
N THR A 420 -1.81 -1.03 11.60
CA THR A 420 -2.20 -2.32 11.01
C THR A 420 -1.35 -2.70 9.81
N LEU A 421 -1.12 -1.76 8.89
CA LEU A 421 -0.29 -1.99 7.72
C LEU A 421 1.21 -2.09 8.09
N ALA A 422 1.63 -1.36 9.12
CA ALA A 422 3.01 -1.45 9.61
C ALA A 422 3.34 -2.84 10.18
N ILE A 423 2.38 -3.52 10.82
CA ILE A 423 2.53 -4.90 11.30
C ILE A 423 2.80 -5.86 10.13
N ILE A 424 2.12 -5.66 8.98
CA ILE A 424 2.31 -6.50 7.80
C ILE A 424 3.64 -6.21 7.09
N LEU A 425 3.95 -4.93 6.88
CA LEU A 425 5.14 -4.55 6.12
C LEU A 425 6.45 -4.74 6.90
N TYR A 426 6.37 -4.72 8.22
CA TYR A 426 7.52 -4.71 9.12
C TYR A 426 7.32 -5.63 10.33
N GLY A 427 6.61 -6.73 10.16
CA GLY A 427 6.29 -7.65 11.25
C GLY A 427 7.50 -8.29 11.94
N ASP A 428 8.68 -8.15 11.32
CA ASP A 428 9.98 -8.53 11.90
C ASP A 428 10.55 -7.48 12.88
N LEU A 429 9.92 -6.28 12.97
CA LEU A 429 10.38 -5.17 13.81
C LEU A 429 9.36 -4.83 14.90
N ASP A 430 9.84 -4.41 16.06
CA ASP A 430 9.01 -3.77 17.07
C ASP A 430 8.72 -2.32 16.68
N ILE A 431 7.49 -1.85 16.88
CA ILE A 431 7.05 -0.56 16.36
C ILE A 431 6.92 0.47 17.49
N SER A 432 7.62 1.60 17.36
CA SER A 432 7.41 2.81 18.16
C SER A 432 6.82 3.91 17.29
N VAL A 433 5.73 4.51 17.74
CA VAL A 433 5.05 5.59 17.01
C VAL A 433 5.29 6.92 17.72
N ILE A 434 5.82 7.91 16.96
CA ILE A 434 5.93 9.30 17.42
C ILE A 434 4.80 10.07 16.74
N ASP A 435 3.66 10.13 17.42
CA ASP A 435 2.41 10.75 16.98
C ASP A 435 2.22 12.19 17.50
N GLU A 436 3.19 12.71 18.24
CA GLU A 436 3.18 14.06 18.78
C GLU A 436 4.09 14.99 17.96
N VAL A 437 3.64 16.23 17.76
CA VAL A 437 4.41 17.27 17.07
C VAL A 437 5.02 18.21 18.11
N PRO A 438 6.30 18.63 17.97
CA PRO A 438 6.92 19.60 18.89
C PRO A 438 6.13 20.91 19.01
N ALA A 439 5.98 21.43 20.24
CA ALA A 439 5.05 22.49 20.60
C ALA A 439 5.25 23.86 19.89
N LYS A 440 6.43 24.14 19.34
CA LYS A 440 6.72 25.42 18.66
C LYS A 440 6.37 25.43 17.17
N ARG A 441 5.97 24.30 16.58
CA ARG A 441 5.70 24.20 15.15
C ARG A 441 4.32 24.75 14.81
N LEU A 442 4.26 25.75 13.92
CA LEU A 442 3.01 26.28 13.42
C LEU A 442 2.39 25.33 12.40
N PRO A 443 1.05 25.13 12.42
CA PRO A 443 0.36 24.33 11.41
C PRO A 443 0.49 24.99 10.03
N ILE A 444 0.77 24.17 9.01
CA ILE A 444 0.85 24.61 7.63
C ILE A 444 -0.56 25.04 7.15
N LYS A 445 -0.67 26.23 6.55
CA LYS A 445 -1.91 26.69 5.94
C LYS A 445 -2.03 26.08 4.55
N ASN A 446 -3.05 25.25 4.36
CA ASN A 446 -3.31 24.58 3.11
C ASN A 446 -4.39 25.29 2.30
N CYS A 447 -4.28 25.29 0.96
CA CYS A 447 -5.37 25.66 0.08
C CYS A 447 -5.36 24.80 -1.19
N VAL A 448 -6.56 24.45 -1.67
CA VAL A 448 -6.78 23.77 -2.94
C VAL A 448 -7.50 24.76 -3.85
N VAL A 449 -6.88 25.09 -4.98
CA VAL A 449 -7.36 26.16 -5.90
C VAL A 449 -7.33 25.66 -7.35
N GLY A 450 -8.15 26.25 -8.20
CA GLY A 450 -8.13 26.02 -9.64
C GLY A 450 -7.05 26.86 -10.35
N THR A 451 -6.86 26.58 -11.63
CA THR A 451 -5.83 27.23 -12.47
C THR A 451 -6.02 28.73 -12.62
N GLU A 452 -7.24 29.24 -12.41
CA GLU A 452 -7.58 30.66 -12.43
C GLU A 452 -6.89 31.46 -11.31
N PHE A 453 -6.46 30.77 -10.25
CA PHE A 453 -5.73 31.41 -9.15
C PHE A 453 -4.21 31.42 -9.34
N ARG A 454 -3.67 30.82 -10.42
CA ARG A 454 -2.23 30.73 -10.67
C ARG A 454 -1.51 32.10 -10.63
N PRO A 455 -2.01 33.18 -11.25
CA PRO A 455 -1.36 34.49 -11.13
C PRO A 455 -1.23 34.97 -9.68
N LYS A 456 -2.28 34.80 -8.88
CA LYS A 456 -2.26 35.17 -7.45
C LYS A 456 -1.27 34.32 -6.63
N ALA A 457 -1.10 33.03 -7.00
CA ALA A 457 -0.11 32.18 -6.37
C ALA A 457 1.32 32.65 -6.67
N TYR A 458 1.58 33.12 -7.88
CA TYR A 458 2.88 33.70 -8.27
C TYR A 458 3.14 35.04 -7.56
N GLU A 459 2.17 35.94 -7.49
CA GLU A 459 2.26 37.16 -6.69
C GLU A 459 2.54 36.87 -5.21
N PHE A 460 1.93 35.81 -4.67
CA PHE A 460 2.16 35.39 -3.29
C PHE A 460 3.59 34.88 -3.09
N ILE A 461 4.12 34.06 -4.02
CA ILE A 461 5.52 33.58 -4.00
C ILE A 461 6.47 34.78 -4.08
N GLU A 462 6.24 35.73 -5.01
CA GLU A 462 7.07 36.92 -5.14
C GLU A 462 7.11 37.73 -3.84
N LYS A 463 5.95 37.91 -3.21
CA LYS A 463 5.86 38.59 -1.91
C LYS A 463 6.69 37.86 -0.85
N GLN A 464 6.56 36.53 -0.72
CA GLN A 464 7.32 35.76 0.26
C GLN A 464 8.83 35.80 0.00
N VAL A 465 9.25 35.83 -1.26
CA VAL A 465 10.66 36.01 -1.65
C VAL A 465 11.15 37.39 -1.27
N LYS A 466 10.36 38.45 -1.49
CA LYS A 466 10.69 39.83 -1.06
C LYS A 466 10.78 39.96 0.48
N ASP A 467 10.01 39.14 1.21
CA ASP A 467 10.07 39.05 2.68
C ASP A 467 11.30 38.20 3.14
N GLY A 468 12.12 37.72 2.21
CA GLY A 468 13.35 36.95 2.49
C GLY A 468 13.15 35.45 2.62
N HIS A 469 12.02 34.90 2.17
CA HIS A 469 11.71 33.48 2.24
C HIS A 469 11.93 32.76 0.91
N GLN A 470 11.99 31.42 0.97
CA GLN A 470 12.17 30.57 -0.21
C GLN A 470 10.91 29.76 -0.51
N ALA A 471 10.78 29.30 -1.76
CA ALA A 471 9.62 28.52 -2.20
C ALA A 471 10.02 27.28 -3.01
N TYR A 472 9.23 26.24 -2.87
CA TYR A 472 9.21 25.08 -3.75
C TYR A 472 8.05 25.15 -4.73
N VAL A 473 8.30 24.77 -5.99
CA VAL A 473 7.27 24.56 -6.99
C VAL A 473 7.43 23.16 -7.55
N ILE A 474 6.41 22.32 -7.38
CA ILE A 474 6.44 20.91 -7.77
C ILE A 474 5.57 20.71 -9.00
N CYS A 475 6.17 20.12 -10.05
CA CYS A 475 5.47 19.73 -11.27
C CYS A 475 5.31 18.19 -11.29
N PRO A 476 4.14 17.66 -11.75
CA PRO A 476 3.91 16.22 -11.81
C PRO A 476 4.80 15.54 -12.87
N LEU A 477 5.06 14.26 -12.67
CA LEU A 477 5.63 13.38 -13.67
C LEU A 477 4.59 13.11 -14.76
N VAL A 478 4.98 13.16 -16.04
CA VAL A 478 4.11 12.79 -17.17
C VAL A 478 4.54 11.41 -17.67
N GLU A 479 3.64 10.44 -17.62
CA GLU A 479 3.90 9.00 -17.83
C GLU A 479 4.37 8.61 -19.25
N GLU A 480 4.35 9.50 -20.25
CA GLU A 480 4.55 9.10 -21.66
C GLU A 480 6.02 8.91 -22.11
N SER A 481 7.00 9.46 -21.46
CA SER A 481 8.42 9.12 -21.61
C SER A 481 9.30 9.89 -20.61
N GLU A 482 10.43 9.28 -20.20
CA GLU A 482 11.43 9.97 -19.36
C GLU A 482 11.97 11.29 -19.98
N ASN A 483 11.83 11.49 -21.28
CA ASN A 483 12.23 12.73 -21.96
C ASN A 483 11.25 13.88 -21.71
N THR A 484 9.96 13.59 -21.61
CA THR A 484 8.89 14.56 -21.41
C THR A 484 8.95 15.22 -20.02
N GLU A 485 9.44 14.52 -18.98
CA GLU A 485 9.56 15.06 -17.63
C GLU A 485 10.54 16.23 -17.50
N ALA A 486 11.75 16.06 -18.06
CA ALA A 486 12.78 17.09 -18.01
C ALA A 486 12.38 18.32 -18.82
N GLU A 487 11.68 18.12 -19.93
CA GLU A 487 11.16 19.17 -20.77
C GLU A 487 10.07 19.98 -20.04
N ASN A 488 9.11 19.31 -19.41
CA ASN A 488 8.01 19.97 -18.68
C ASN A 488 8.48 20.86 -17.53
N VAL A 489 9.40 20.35 -16.68
CA VAL A 489 9.94 21.15 -15.56
C VAL A 489 10.78 22.31 -16.08
N THR A 490 11.57 22.07 -17.15
CA THR A 490 12.40 23.10 -17.76
C THR A 490 11.55 24.19 -18.41
N ASP A 491 10.48 23.83 -19.12
CA ASP A 491 9.59 24.79 -19.76
C ASP A 491 8.76 25.56 -18.73
N TYR A 492 8.28 24.90 -17.68
CA TYR A 492 7.64 25.56 -16.56
C TYR A 492 8.58 26.55 -15.86
N THR A 493 9.86 26.18 -15.70
CA THR A 493 10.87 27.07 -15.13
C THR A 493 11.11 28.31 -16.01
N LYS A 494 11.11 28.16 -17.35
CA LYS A 494 11.21 29.30 -18.27
C LYS A 494 10.00 30.23 -18.14
N LEU A 495 8.78 29.65 -18.08
CA LEU A 495 7.56 30.40 -17.89
C LEU A 495 7.61 31.17 -16.57
N LEU A 496 7.97 30.51 -15.47
CA LEU A 496 8.02 31.13 -14.16
C LEU A 496 9.08 32.24 -14.08
N LYS A 497 10.21 32.10 -14.78
CA LYS A 497 11.23 33.16 -14.92
C LYS A 497 10.73 34.39 -15.71
N ALA A 498 9.83 34.17 -16.66
CA ALA A 498 9.22 35.28 -17.41
C ALA A 498 8.17 36.02 -16.57
N GLU A 499 7.42 35.32 -15.73
CA GLU A 499 6.42 35.89 -14.81
C GLU A 499 7.04 36.57 -13.59
N LEU A 500 8.20 36.06 -13.11
CA LEU A 500 8.91 36.52 -11.91
C LEU A 500 10.36 36.90 -12.23
N PRO A 501 10.61 37.99 -12.98
CA PRO A 501 11.93 38.35 -13.49
C PRO A 501 12.95 38.71 -12.40
N ASP A 502 12.51 39.17 -11.24
CA ASP A 502 13.35 39.61 -10.12
C ASP A 502 13.66 38.45 -9.12
N VAL A 503 13.18 37.23 -9.38
CA VAL A 503 13.34 36.08 -8.52
C VAL A 503 14.39 35.11 -9.08
N ARG A 504 15.31 34.64 -8.22
CA ARG A 504 16.34 33.66 -8.60
C ARG A 504 15.73 32.26 -8.61
N ILE A 505 15.49 31.71 -9.79
CA ILE A 505 14.77 30.45 -9.97
C ILE A 505 15.74 29.37 -10.50
N ALA A 506 15.86 28.25 -9.83
CA ALA A 506 16.57 27.07 -10.26
C ALA A 506 15.60 25.91 -10.62
N CYS A 507 16.10 24.99 -11.45
CA CYS A 507 15.39 23.79 -11.89
C CYS A 507 16.09 22.55 -11.40
N LEU A 508 15.32 21.54 -10.90
CA LEU A 508 15.84 20.26 -10.44
C LEU A 508 14.98 19.09 -10.95
N HIS A 509 15.57 18.14 -11.68
CA HIS A 509 14.84 16.98 -12.19
C HIS A 509 15.68 15.68 -12.19
N GLY A 510 15.02 14.54 -12.33
CA GLY A 510 15.61 13.20 -12.20
C GLY A 510 16.81 12.94 -13.09
N LYS A 511 16.84 13.49 -14.31
CA LYS A 511 17.91 13.27 -15.33
C LYS A 511 19.22 14.01 -15.12
N MET A 512 19.24 14.99 -14.23
CA MET A 512 20.48 15.71 -13.92
C MET A 512 21.51 14.77 -13.29
N LYS A 513 22.78 15.02 -13.58
CA LYS A 513 23.89 14.29 -12.96
C LYS A 513 23.89 14.52 -11.44
N PRO A 514 24.27 13.52 -10.62
CA PRO A 514 24.27 13.67 -9.15
C PRO A 514 25.05 14.90 -8.66
N ALA A 515 26.19 15.20 -9.23
CA ALA A 515 26.98 16.39 -8.87
C ALA A 515 26.24 17.71 -9.15
N GLU A 516 25.47 17.79 -10.21
CA GLU A 516 24.68 18.98 -10.55
C GLU A 516 23.47 19.12 -9.62
N LYS A 517 22.78 18.01 -9.31
CA LYS A 517 21.70 18.00 -8.31
C LYS A 517 22.19 18.49 -6.95
N ASN A 518 23.34 18.01 -6.51
CA ASN A 518 23.92 18.41 -5.23
C ASN A 518 24.26 19.90 -5.23
N ARG A 519 24.86 20.43 -6.31
CA ARG A 519 25.17 21.86 -6.43
C ARG A 519 23.93 22.74 -6.34
N ILE A 520 22.86 22.40 -7.10
CA ILE A 520 21.60 23.16 -7.06
C ILE A 520 20.96 23.13 -5.68
N MET A 521 21.02 21.98 -5.00
CA MET A 521 20.49 21.87 -3.64
C MET A 521 21.33 22.66 -2.64
N GLU A 522 22.65 22.71 -2.77
CA GLU A 522 23.54 23.54 -1.96
C GLU A 522 23.28 25.04 -2.20
N GLU A 523 23.10 25.48 -3.46
CA GLU A 523 22.73 26.84 -3.82
C GLU A 523 21.38 27.24 -3.20
N PHE A 524 20.40 26.31 -3.15
CA PHE A 524 19.11 26.56 -2.53
C PHE A 524 19.22 26.59 -0.99
N LEU A 525 20.01 25.71 -0.38
CA LEU A 525 20.29 25.73 1.07
C LEU A 525 20.96 27.03 1.52
N ASN A 526 21.91 27.52 0.74
CA ASN A 526 22.68 28.74 1.02
C ASN A 526 21.90 30.04 0.69
N HIS A 527 20.65 29.91 0.22
CA HIS A 527 19.83 31.03 -0.22
C HIS A 527 20.39 31.80 -1.44
N ASP A 528 21.18 31.12 -2.28
CA ASP A 528 21.60 31.66 -3.59
C ASP A 528 20.47 31.53 -4.63
N THR A 529 19.47 30.71 -4.34
CA THR A 529 18.24 30.49 -5.12
C THR A 529 17.02 30.74 -4.25
N ASP A 530 16.02 31.48 -4.76
CA ASP A 530 14.79 31.83 -4.04
C ASP A 530 13.68 30.82 -4.28
N VAL A 531 13.57 30.32 -5.51
CA VAL A 531 12.53 29.36 -5.91
C VAL A 531 13.16 28.14 -6.58
N LEU A 532 12.84 26.97 -6.07
CA LEU A 532 13.26 25.70 -6.64
C LEU A 532 12.08 25.01 -7.34
N VAL A 533 12.12 24.95 -8.67
CA VAL A 533 11.15 24.20 -9.49
C VAL A 533 11.63 22.77 -9.66
N SER A 534 10.83 21.79 -9.30
CA SER A 534 11.26 20.39 -9.34
C SER A 534 10.14 19.41 -9.64
N THR A 535 10.52 18.20 -10.01
CA THR A 535 9.66 17.00 -9.94
C THR A 535 9.65 16.45 -8.50
N THR A 536 9.07 15.27 -8.31
CA THR A 536 9.04 14.55 -7.02
C THR A 536 10.43 14.22 -6.42
N VAL A 537 11.52 14.51 -7.12
CA VAL A 537 12.91 14.29 -6.65
C VAL A 537 13.20 15.00 -5.30
N ILE A 538 12.44 16.04 -4.96
CA ILE A 538 12.53 16.74 -3.66
C ILE A 538 11.98 15.92 -2.47
N GLU A 539 11.35 14.78 -2.69
CA GLU A 539 10.91 13.88 -1.60
C GLU A 539 12.06 13.45 -0.68
N VAL A 540 13.31 13.70 -1.07
CA VAL A 540 14.50 13.33 -0.30
C VAL A 540 14.81 14.37 0.77
N GLY A 541 14.57 14.02 1.99
CA GLY A 541 14.91 14.48 3.34
C GLY A 541 15.61 15.82 3.62
N VAL A 542 15.98 16.63 2.64
CA VAL A 542 16.72 17.88 2.86
C VAL A 542 15.89 18.90 3.62
N ASN A 543 16.45 19.42 4.72
CA ASN A 543 15.82 20.44 5.52
C ASN A 543 16.26 21.85 5.06
N VAL A 544 15.31 22.66 4.60
CA VAL A 544 15.51 24.08 4.27
C VAL A 544 14.56 24.89 5.14
N PRO A 545 15.03 25.37 6.32
CA PRO A 545 14.16 26.06 7.30
C PRO A 545 13.49 27.31 6.77
N ASN A 546 14.12 27.99 5.82
CA ASN A 546 13.66 29.24 5.22
C ASN A 546 12.61 29.04 4.10
N ALA A 547 12.38 27.80 3.64
CA ALA A 547 11.35 27.52 2.64
C ALA A 547 9.97 27.50 3.29
N THR A 548 9.16 28.52 3.03
CA THR A 548 7.84 28.70 3.63
C THR A 548 6.68 28.42 2.69
N VAL A 549 6.92 28.37 1.39
CA VAL A 549 5.87 28.14 0.39
C VAL A 549 6.13 26.85 -0.40
N MET A 550 5.09 26.02 -0.49
CA MET A 550 5.01 24.87 -1.38
C MET A 550 3.87 25.06 -2.36
N LEU A 551 4.18 25.21 -3.64
CA LEU A 551 3.20 25.18 -4.74
C LEU A 551 3.28 23.83 -5.45
N ILE A 552 2.16 23.13 -5.58
CA ILE A 552 2.07 21.84 -6.26
C ILE A 552 1.13 21.97 -7.45
N GLU A 553 1.67 21.86 -8.65
CA GLU A 553 0.90 21.87 -9.89
C GLU A 553 0.26 20.50 -10.13
N ASP A 554 -0.94 20.49 -10.72
CA ASP A 554 -1.69 19.25 -11.00
C ASP A 554 -1.76 18.29 -9.79
N ALA A 555 -2.05 18.81 -8.62
CA ALA A 555 -2.02 18.08 -7.35
C ALA A 555 -2.88 16.80 -7.37
N GLN A 556 -3.93 16.74 -8.20
CA GLN A 556 -4.76 15.53 -8.36
C GLN A 556 -4.02 14.32 -8.95
N ARG A 557 -2.84 14.51 -9.55
CA ARG A 557 -2.02 13.42 -10.09
C ARG A 557 -1.16 12.71 -9.04
N PHE A 558 -0.98 13.31 -7.89
CA PHE A 558 -0.18 12.77 -6.79
C PHE A 558 -1.03 11.93 -5.84
N GLY A 559 -0.44 10.92 -5.21
CA GLY A 559 -1.04 10.24 -4.08
C GLY A 559 -1.12 11.13 -2.82
N LEU A 560 -2.10 10.89 -1.93
CA LEU A 560 -2.24 11.70 -0.72
C LEU A 560 -1.01 11.61 0.20
N ALA A 561 -0.44 10.42 0.35
CA ALA A 561 0.79 10.22 1.12
C ALA A 561 1.96 11.02 0.52
N GLN A 562 2.08 11.04 -0.81
CA GLN A 562 3.10 11.80 -1.53
C GLN A 562 2.91 13.31 -1.36
N LEU A 563 1.69 13.81 -1.51
CA LEU A 563 1.36 15.22 -1.25
C LEU A 563 1.67 15.62 0.20
N HIS A 564 1.39 14.73 1.15
CA HIS A 564 1.71 14.94 2.55
C HIS A 564 3.23 15.04 2.78
N GLN A 565 4.02 14.18 2.16
CA GLN A 565 5.49 14.23 2.23
C GLN A 565 6.05 15.51 1.61
N LEU A 566 5.53 15.93 0.44
CA LEU A 566 5.90 17.18 -0.22
C LEU A 566 5.55 18.38 0.67
N ARG A 567 4.34 18.43 1.21
CA ARG A 567 3.91 19.46 2.17
C ARG A 567 4.84 19.54 3.38
N GLY A 568 5.30 18.41 3.88
CA GLY A 568 6.24 18.32 5.01
C GLY A 568 7.63 18.88 4.72
N ARG A 569 7.95 19.29 3.49
CA ARG A 569 9.20 19.98 3.14
C ARG A 569 9.20 21.44 3.57
N VAL A 570 8.05 22.03 3.83
CA VAL A 570 7.88 23.36 4.44
C VAL A 570 7.37 23.22 5.87
N GLY A 571 7.35 24.31 6.64
CA GLY A 571 6.91 24.31 8.04
C GLY A 571 7.90 23.64 8.99
N ARG A 572 9.19 23.82 8.77
CA ARG A 572 10.27 23.25 9.60
C ARG A 572 10.95 24.28 10.51
N SER A 573 10.42 25.48 10.56
CA SER A 573 10.86 26.59 11.40
C SER A 573 9.67 27.22 12.12
N ASP A 574 9.91 28.25 12.90
CA ASP A 574 8.89 29.04 13.60
C ASP A 574 8.07 29.94 12.65
N LEU A 575 8.39 29.93 11.35
CA LEU A 575 7.75 30.73 10.33
C LEU A 575 6.46 30.08 9.84
N GLN A 576 5.44 30.92 9.60
CA GLN A 576 4.20 30.42 9.01
C GLN A 576 4.45 29.92 7.59
N SER A 577 4.10 28.68 7.33
CA SER A 577 4.26 28.05 6.01
C SER A 577 2.92 27.78 5.33
N TYR A 578 2.97 27.69 4.01
CA TYR A 578 1.81 27.61 3.12
C TYR A 578 2.00 26.49 2.11
N CYS A 579 0.93 25.71 1.86
CA CYS A 579 0.89 24.71 0.82
C CYS A 579 -0.28 25.00 -0.13
N ILE A 580 0.04 25.35 -1.36
CA ILE A 580 -0.91 25.68 -2.42
C ILE A 580 -0.99 24.50 -3.38
N MET A 581 -2.14 23.86 -3.49
CA MET A 581 -2.38 22.72 -4.36
C MET A 581 -3.25 23.15 -5.54
N MET A 582 -2.67 23.15 -6.74
CA MET A 582 -3.40 23.46 -7.99
C MET A 582 -4.13 22.21 -8.46
N ASN A 583 -5.44 22.29 -8.60
CA ASN A 583 -6.29 21.23 -9.12
C ASN A 583 -6.80 21.61 -10.51
N THR A 584 -6.37 20.88 -11.53
CA THR A 584 -6.82 21.09 -12.92
C THR A 584 -8.01 20.19 -13.29
N SER A 585 -8.41 19.26 -12.40
CA SER A 585 -9.52 18.32 -12.62
C SER A 585 -10.83 18.86 -12.05
N GLU A 586 -11.90 18.75 -12.84
CA GLU A 586 -13.27 19.06 -12.38
C GLU A 586 -13.95 17.86 -11.66
N SER A 587 -13.27 16.68 -11.59
CA SER A 587 -13.79 15.49 -10.97
C SER A 587 -14.13 15.70 -9.49
N LYS A 588 -15.32 15.24 -9.08
CA LYS A 588 -15.74 15.26 -7.67
C LYS A 588 -14.85 14.42 -6.77
N GLU A 589 -14.28 13.34 -7.30
CA GLU A 589 -13.37 12.44 -6.58
C GLU A 589 -12.04 13.14 -6.31
N SER A 590 -11.45 13.81 -7.31
CA SER A 590 -10.23 14.62 -7.13
C SER A 590 -10.41 15.70 -6.07
N LYS A 591 -11.55 16.41 -6.09
CA LYS A 591 -11.87 17.44 -5.09
C LYS A 591 -11.99 16.84 -3.69
N LYS A 592 -12.70 15.71 -3.51
CA LYS A 592 -12.83 15.04 -2.22
C LYS A 592 -11.46 14.58 -1.69
N ARG A 593 -10.60 14.05 -2.55
CA ARG A 593 -9.28 13.58 -2.18
C ARG A 593 -8.39 14.72 -1.70
N LEU A 594 -8.31 15.81 -2.44
CA LEU A 594 -7.50 16.98 -2.06
C LEU A 594 -8.06 17.71 -0.82
N ASP A 595 -9.37 17.65 -0.59
CA ASP A 595 -10.01 18.25 0.57
C ASP A 595 -9.56 17.59 1.91
N ILE A 596 -9.17 16.33 1.90
CA ILE A 596 -8.58 15.64 3.06
C ILE A 596 -7.30 16.36 3.52
N LEU A 597 -6.40 16.68 2.57
CA LEU A 597 -5.17 17.42 2.86
C LEU A 597 -5.43 18.86 3.27
N ASN A 598 -6.49 19.45 2.74
CA ASN A 598 -6.89 20.82 3.09
C ASN A 598 -7.38 20.91 4.54
N ARG A 599 -8.04 19.86 5.05
CA ARG A 599 -8.64 19.82 6.40
C ARG A 599 -7.70 19.38 7.50
N SER A 600 -6.67 18.60 7.18
CA SER A 600 -5.80 17.99 8.20
C SER A 600 -4.32 18.11 7.86
N ASN A 601 -3.54 18.36 8.91
CA ASN A 601 -2.08 18.27 8.87
C ASN A 601 -1.56 16.95 9.47
N ASP A 602 -2.44 16.11 10.03
CA ASP A 602 -2.09 14.82 10.63
C ASP A 602 -1.83 13.77 9.54
N GLY A 603 -0.58 13.31 9.45
CA GLY A 603 -0.14 12.33 8.46
C GLY A 603 -0.79 10.96 8.65
N PHE A 604 -1.05 10.51 9.88
CA PHE A 604 -1.72 9.24 10.15
C PHE A 604 -3.18 9.27 9.71
N TYR A 605 -3.87 10.39 9.95
CA TYR A 605 -5.23 10.60 9.45
C TYR A 605 -5.26 10.57 7.91
N ILE A 606 -4.35 11.32 7.26
CA ILE A 606 -4.26 11.39 5.79
C ILE A 606 -3.96 10.02 5.20
N ALA A 607 -3.01 9.27 5.78
CA ALA A 607 -2.69 7.93 5.33
C ALA A 607 -3.89 6.98 5.43
N ARG A 608 -4.67 7.06 6.52
CA ARG A 608 -5.89 6.27 6.72
C ARG A 608 -6.96 6.61 5.69
N GLU A 609 -7.15 7.89 5.39
CA GLU A 609 -8.12 8.32 4.37
C GLU A 609 -7.65 7.98 2.94
N ASP A 610 -6.33 8.06 2.65
CA ASP A 610 -5.76 7.62 1.37
C ASP A 610 -6.04 6.13 1.12
N LEU A 611 -5.88 5.32 2.16
CA LEU A 611 -6.20 3.89 2.13
C LEU A 611 -7.68 3.63 1.79
N LYS A 612 -8.59 4.34 2.45
CA LYS A 612 -10.03 4.19 2.19
C LYS A 612 -10.44 4.56 0.76
N LEU A 613 -9.72 5.51 0.14
CA LEU A 613 -10.04 6.00 -1.20
C LEU A 613 -9.46 5.16 -2.34
N ARG A 614 -8.32 4.49 -2.12
CA ARG A 614 -7.62 3.77 -3.20
C ARG A 614 -8.25 2.44 -3.55
N GLY A 615 -8.91 1.75 -2.61
CA GLY A 615 -9.37 0.36 -2.87
C GLY A 615 -8.21 -0.58 -3.22
N GLN A 616 -8.52 -1.85 -3.49
CA GLN A 616 -7.53 -2.93 -3.70
C GLN A 616 -6.50 -2.74 -4.84
N GLY A 617 -6.74 -1.85 -5.81
CA GLY A 617 -6.02 -1.89 -7.09
C GLY A 617 -4.68 -1.15 -7.17
N ASP A 618 -4.45 -0.10 -6.37
CA ASP A 618 -3.44 0.92 -6.71
C ASP A 618 -2.34 1.15 -5.68
N PHE A 619 -2.34 0.48 -4.53
CA PHE A 619 -1.34 0.76 -3.48
C PHE A 619 0.05 0.17 -3.81
N PHE A 620 0.09 -0.95 -4.51
CA PHE A 620 1.32 -1.58 -4.98
C PHE A 620 1.66 -1.19 -6.43
N GLY A 621 1.42 0.05 -6.83
CA GLY A 621 1.61 0.61 -8.17
C GLY A 621 3.02 0.50 -8.78
N VAL A 622 3.83 -0.43 -8.31
CA VAL A 622 5.02 -0.96 -8.98
C VAL A 622 4.98 -2.47 -8.80
N ARG A 623 4.67 -3.20 -9.85
CA ARG A 623 4.95 -4.62 -9.97
C ARG A 623 6.45 -4.86 -9.81
N GLN A 624 6.92 -4.91 -8.59
CA GLN A 624 8.22 -5.48 -8.25
C GLN A 624 7.95 -6.82 -7.56
N SER A 625 8.45 -7.85 -8.17
CA SER A 625 8.47 -9.24 -7.77
C SER A 625 8.45 -9.46 -6.25
N GLY A 626 7.35 -10.06 -5.74
CA GLY A 626 7.19 -10.44 -4.34
C GLY A 626 5.93 -9.88 -3.67
N GLU A 627 4.84 -9.63 -4.40
CA GLU A 627 3.57 -9.18 -3.81
C GLU A 627 2.92 -10.33 -3.03
N MET A 628 2.61 -10.08 -1.75
CA MET A 628 1.73 -10.94 -0.97
C MET A 628 0.29 -10.70 -1.45
N GLU A 629 -0.28 -11.64 -2.18
CA GLU A 629 -1.70 -11.69 -2.48
C GLU A 629 -2.41 -12.55 -1.43
N PHE A 630 -3.28 -11.94 -0.62
CA PHE A 630 -4.23 -12.66 0.19
C PHE A 630 -5.34 -13.24 -0.69
N ALA A 631 -5.84 -14.42 -0.36
CA ALA A 631 -6.86 -15.08 -1.17
C ALA A 631 -8.19 -14.32 -1.15
N VAL A 632 -8.55 -13.73 0.00
CA VAL A 632 -9.83 -13.04 0.23
C VAL A 632 -9.65 -11.72 0.96
N GLY A 633 -8.68 -11.64 1.87
CA GLY A 633 -8.45 -10.49 2.74
C GLY A 633 -7.98 -9.26 1.96
N ASP A 634 -8.58 -8.13 2.28
CA ASP A 634 -8.14 -6.81 1.84
C ASP A 634 -7.60 -6.03 3.03
N ILE A 635 -6.29 -5.81 3.06
CA ILE A 635 -5.59 -5.12 4.16
C ILE A 635 -6.27 -3.79 4.55
N PHE A 636 -6.92 -3.14 3.60
CA PHE A 636 -7.47 -1.80 3.75
C PHE A 636 -8.97 -1.82 4.08
N ALA A 637 -9.73 -2.61 3.34
CA ALA A 637 -11.16 -2.75 3.57
C ALA A 637 -11.43 -3.52 4.87
N ASP A 638 -10.55 -4.45 5.23
CA ASP A 638 -10.68 -5.36 6.37
C ASP A 638 -9.72 -5.01 7.52
N ALA A 639 -9.29 -3.74 7.64
CA ALA A 639 -8.33 -3.30 8.67
C ALA A 639 -8.76 -3.66 10.12
N GLY A 640 -10.07 -3.74 10.38
CA GLY A 640 -10.61 -4.20 11.66
C GLY A 640 -10.29 -5.67 11.92
N LEU A 641 -10.58 -6.55 10.94
CA LEU A 641 -10.27 -7.99 11.04
C LEU A 641 -8.77 -8.25 11.17
N LEU A 642 -7.96 -7.45 10.47
CA LEU A 642 -6.51 -7.53 10.58
C LEU A 642 -6.01 -7.20 12.00
N GLN A 643 -6.59 -6.18 12.63
CA GLN A 643 -6.25 -5.82 14.00
C GLN A 643 -6.69 -6.89 14.99
N GLU A 644 -7.90 -7.41 14.85
CA GLU A 644 -8.42 -8.54 15.66
C GLU A 644 -7.50 -9.76 15.53
N ALA A 645 -7.14 -10.15 14.31
CA ALA A 645 -6.20 -11.25 14.07
C ALA A 645 -4.83 -11.02 14.74
N ALA A 646 -4.31 -9.79 14.74
CA ALA A 646 -3.03 -9.47 15.37
C ALA A 646 -3.10 -9.56 16.91
N GLU A 647 -4.21 -9.12 17.51
CA GLU A 647 -4.45 -9.22 18.96
C GLU A 647 -4.59 -10.67 19.39
N ASP A 648 -5.31 -11.48 18.62
CA ASP A 648 -5.53 -12.90 18.88
C ASP A 648 -4.25 -13.73 18.72
N VAL A 649 -3.46 -13.48 17.68
CA VAL A 649 -2.14 -14.13 17.51
C VAL A 649 -1.24 -13.83 18.69
N LYS A 650 -1.21 -12.57 19.15
CA LYS A 650 -0.44 -12.20 20.33
C LYS A 650 -0.92 -12.93 21.58
N ALA A 651 -2.22 -12.94 21.84
CA ALA A 651 -2.81 -13.63 22.99
C ALA A 651 -2.57 -15.15 22.95
N LEU A 652 -2.59 -15.74 21.74
CA LEU A 652 -2.30 -17.15 21.51
C LEU A 652 -0.82 -17.47 21.87
N LEU A 653 0.12 -16.72 21.33
CA LEU A 653 1.55 -16.92 21.55
C LEU A 653 1.96 -16.59 23.00
N ASP A 654 1.33 -15.62 23.65
CA ASP A 654 1.54 -15.35 25.08
C ASP A 654 1.12 -16.55 25.95
N LYS A 655 0.09 -17.35 25.52
CA LYS A 655 -0.41 -18.54 26.23
C LYS A 655 0.32 -19.85 25.84
N ASP A 656 0.77 -19.96 24.60
CA ASP A 656 1.39 -21.16 24.02
C ASP A 656 2.36 -20.79 22.88
N PRO A 657 3.58 -20.34 23.21
CA PRO A 657 4.55 -19.85 22.22
C PRO A 657 4.93 -20.86 21.15
N GLU A 658 5.00 -22.15 21.50
CA GLU A 658 5.41 -23.22 20.59
C GLU A 658 4.24 -24.00 19.95
N LEU A 659 3.00 -23.56 20.19
CA LEU A 659 1.77 -24.27 19.78
C LEU A 659 1.81 -25.75 20.19
N SER A 660 2.18 -25.99 21.42
CA SER A 660 2.44 -27.34 21.94
C SER A 660 1.21 -28.02 22.53
N LYS A 661 0.14 -27.26 22.82
CA LYS A 661 -1.10 -27.78 23.36
C LYS A 661 -1.88 -28.58 22.32
N GLU A 662 -2.65 -29.57 22.77
CA GLU A 662 -3.42 -30.47 21.91
C GLU A 662 -4.46 -29.71 21.08
N GLU A 663 -5.09 -28.66 21.63
CA GLU A 663 -6.04 -27.80 20.97
C GLU A 663 -5.44 -26.99 19.81
N HIS A 664 -4.11 -26.75 19.80
CA HIS A 664 -3.38 -26.03 18.76
C HIS A 664 -2.66 -26.95 17.77
N ARG A 665 -2.80 -28.26 17.90
CA ARG A 665 -2.06 -29.24 17.06
C ARG A 665 -2.38 -29.09 15.58
N ALA A 666 -3.66 -28.91 15.23
CA ALA A 666 -4.07 -28.72 13.84
C ALA A 666 -3.49 -27.43 13.26
N LEU A 667 -3.51 -26.33 14.04
CA LEU A 667 -2.90 -25.06 13.68
C LEU A 667 -1.39 -25.20 13.46
N LYS A 668 -0.68 -25.88 14.37
CA LYS A 668 0.76 -26.11 14.23
C LYS A 668 1.12 -26.86 12.95
N GLN A 669 0.43 -27.94 12.66
CA GLN A 669 0.64 -28.74 11.45
C GLN A 669 0.35 -27.94 10.19
N HIS A 670 -0.69 -27.11 10.21
CA HIS A 670 -1.02 -26.20 9.11
C HIS A 670 0.08 -25.18 8.89
N MET A 671 0.57 -24.55 9.97
CA MET A 671 1.62 -23.51 9.90
C MET A 671 2.97 -24.03 9.41
N GLU A 672 3.32 -25.29 9.71
CA GLU A 672 4.50 -25.95 9.16
C GLU A 672 4.42 -26.02 7.62
N THR A 673 3.28 -26.47 7.09
CA THR A 673 3.04 -26.54 5.63
C THR A 673 2.96 -25.16 4.98
N TYR A 674 2.28 -24.23 5.63
CA TYR A 674 2.15 -22.84 5.17
C TYR A 674 3.52 -22.15 5.11
N GLY A 675 4.37 -22.38 6.10
CA GLY A 675 5.73 -21.84 6.16
C GLY A 675 6.61 -22.31 5.01
N GLU A 676 6.57 -23.58 4.66
CA GLU A 676 7.33 -24.13 3.52
C GLU A 676 6.93 -23.44 2.20
N GLN A 677 5.63 -23.30 1.94
CA GLN A 677 5.11 -22.63 0.74
C GLN A 677 5.47 -21.14 0.72
N TRP A 678 5.43 -20.50 1.88
CA TRP A 678 5.72 -19.08 2.02
C TRP A 678 7.19 -18.74 1.73
N PHE A 679 8.12 -19.56 2.25
CA PHE A 679 9.56 -19.40 1.98
C PHE A 679 9.92 -19.65 0.51
N GLU A 680 9.24 -20.60 -0.16
CA GLU A 680 9.43 -20.85 -1.59
C GLU A 680 8.97 -19.64 -2.45
N GLN A 681 7.85 -18.99 -2.10
CA GLN A 681 7.34 -17.83 -2.84
C GLN A 681 8.21 -16.59 -2.68
N LEU A 682 8.83 -16.37 -1.52
CA LEU A 682 9.71 -15.23 -1.27
C LEU A 682 11.13 -15.40 -1.83
N ASN A 683 11.50 -16.56 -2.38
CA ASN A 683 12.89 -16.87 -2.81
C ASN A 683 13.94 -16.56 -1.70
N LEU A 684 13.60 -16.84 -0.45
CA LEU A 684 14.48 -16.66 0.72
C LEU A 684 15.25 -17.93 1.05
#